data_2d1898548cc6ebf1953e02be0ebb3d17
#
_entry.id   2d1898548cc6ebf1953e02be0ebb3d17
#
_cell.length_a   1.000
_cell.length_b   1.000
_cell.length_c   1.000
_cell.angle_alpha   90.00
_cell.angle_beta   90.00
_cell.angle_gamma   90.00
#
_symmetry.space_group_name_H-M   'P 1'
#
loop_
_entity.id
_entity.type
_entity.pdbx_description
1 polymer ?
#
loop_
_entity_poly.entity_id
_entity_poly.type
_entity_poly.pdbx_seq_one_letter_code
_entity_poly.pdbx_strand_id
1 'polypeptide(L)'
;MKLVIAEKPSVAQSLAAVIGATARKDGYLEGSGWRVSWCVGHLAGLADADAYNPDYAKWRYDDLPILPEHWQMVVSKDKKKQFDVLKQLMNAPDVTEVVNACDAGREGELIFRSVYELAGCQKPMKRLWISSMEDSAIREGFANLRPGADYDGLRDAALCRAKADWLVGINATRLFSVLYHRTLNIGRVMSPTLALIVQREAEIDTFKPVPFYTVVLELPGFSVSGERMADKAAAQQLKTACQGADATVKKVDRKEKSEKPPALYDLTTLQRDANRLLGFTAQQTLDYLQNLYEKKLCTYPRTDSRYLTSDMAVSLPELVRLTAGALPFSAGMELACNAAQVINDKKVTDHHAVIPTRNLQGADLSGLPVGEKAVLELVALRLLCAVAQPYTFAETAVVVECAGAEFTAKGRTVKNYGWRALDAAYRAGLKNVEQDKEPEDKALPELSEGQTLPLSGATVKEGKTTPPKHFTEDTLLSAMETAGKDDMPEDAERKGLGTPATRAGILEKLVSTGFLERKKSKKTVQLMPSHDAVSLITVLPEQLQSPLLTAEWEYRLGEIERGELAPEDFMAGISAMLKELVGTYQAIKGTEYLFSPSHEVVGKCPRCGGEVAEMQKGFFCQTESCKFAIWKNNKWWEMKHKQPTKAIVTALLKDGRAHVRGLYSEKTGKTYDATVVLADDGQYANFKLEFDQQKGGKR
;
A
#
# COMPACT_ATOMS: atom_id res chain seq x y z
N MET A 1 -9.65 -41.72 -6.59
CA MET A 1 -8.71 -40.58 -6.69
C MET A 1 -9.10 -39.52 -5.67
N LYS A 2 -8.13 -38.81 -5.06
CA LYS A 2 -8.38 -37.58 -4.27
C LYS A 2 -7.99 -36.35 -5.11
N LEU A 3 -8.78 -35.29 -5.04
CA LEU A 3 -8.53 -34.07 -5.76
C LEU A 3 -8.06 -32.97 -4.80
N VAL A 4 -6.89 -32.39 -5.07
CA VAL A 4 -6.34 -31.24 -4.35
C VAL A 4 -6.50 -30.00 -5.19
N ILE A 5 -6.99 -28.90 -4.60
CA ILE A 5 -7.13 -27.61 -5.28
C ILE A 5 -6.35 -26.56 -4.50
N ALA A 6 -5.29 -26.06 -5.13
CA ALA A 6 -4.48 -24.97 -4.61
C ALA A 6 -4.96 -23.60 -5.12
N GLU A 7 -4.52 -22.53 -4.49
CA GLU A 7 -4.86 -21.16 -4.92
C GLU A 7 -4.18 -20.77 -6.24
N LYS A 8 -2.94 -21.26 -6.45
CA LYS A 8 -2.09 -20.88 -7.59
C LYS A 8 -1.39 -22.07 -8.22
N PRO A 9 -1.02 -21.97 -9.51
CA PRO A 9 -0.29 -23.05 -10.20
C PRO A 9 1.04 -23.42 -9.54
N SER A 10 1.80 -22.43 -9.04
CA SER A 10 3.10 -22.65 -8.37
C SER A 10 2.96 -23.47 -7.08
N VAL A 11 1.95 -23.17 -6.27
CA VAL A 11 1.60 -23.92 -5.06
C VAL A 11 1.17 -25.35 -5.43
N ALA A 12 0.29 -25.50 -6.42
CA ALA A 12 -0.15 -26.81 -6.91
C ALA A 12 1.03 -27.71 -7.32
N GLN A 13 2.00 -27.14 -8.06
CA GLN A 13 3.20 -27.87 -8.47
C GLN A 13 4.05 -28.34 -7.28
N SER A 14 4.21 -27.47 -6.27
CA SER A 14 4.95 -27.82 -5.05
C SER A 14 4.26 -28.93 -4.28
N LEU A 15 2.95 -28.84 -4.08
CA LEU A 15 2.16 -29.90 -3.42
C LEU A 15 2.21 -31.21 -4.19
N ALA A 16 1.99 -31.16 -5.51
CA ALA A 16 2.01 -32.31 -6.40
C ALA A 16 3.34 -33.07 -6.40
N ALA A 17 4.46 -32.35 -6.39
CA ALA A 17 5.80 -32.94 -6.31
C ALA A 17 5.99 -33.76 -5.03
N VAL A 18 5.51 -33.26 -3.89
CA VAL A 18 5.65 -33.92 -2.58
C VAL A 18 4.78 -35.17 -2.46
N ILE A 19 3.53 -35.12 -3.01
CA ILE A 19 2.59 -36.25 -2.92
C ILE A 19 2.68 -37.23 -4.12
N GLY A 20 3.59 -36.98 -5.06
CA GLY A 20 3.86 -37.89 -6.18
C GLY A 20 2.89 -37.76 -7.37
N ALA A 21 2.16 -36.64 -7.49
CA ALA A 21 1.26 -36.36 -8.62
C ALA A 21 2.02 -35.60 -9.73
N THR A 22 2.93 -36.28 -10.45
CA THR A 22 3.90 -35.62 -11.35
C THR A 22 3.51 -35.63 -12.83
N ALA A 23 2.52 -36.42 -13.25
CA ALA A 23 2.07 -36.48 -14.64
C ALA A 23 1.27 -35.24 -15.02
N ARG A 24 1.78 -34.45 -15.95
CA ARG A 24 1.17 -33.17 -16.37
C ARG A 24 0.00 -33.40 -17.34
N LYS A 25 -1.11 -32.75 -17.06
CA LYS A 25 -2.33 -32.72 -17.88
C LYS A 25 -2.74 -31.29 -18.17
N ASP A 26 -3.75 -31.06 -19.02
CA ASP A 26 -4.29 -29.71 -19.25
C ASP A 26 -5.07 -29.22 -18.01
N GLY A 27 -4.51 -28.26 -17.29
CA GLY A 27 -5.10 -27.66 -16.10
C GLY A 27 -4.91 -28.44 -14.78
N TYR A 28 -4.18 -29.56 -14.73
CA TYR A 28 -3.91 -30.31 -13.52
C TYR A 28 -2.68 -31.23 -13.61
N LEU A 29 -2.29 -31.81 -12.48
CA LEU A 29 -1.24 -32.83 -12.34
C LEU A 29 -1.86 -34.10 -11.77
N GLU A 30 -1.37 -35.29 -12.14
CA GLU A 30 -1.93 -36.58 -11.71
C GLU A 30 -0.83 -37.58 -11.35
N GLY A 31 -1.05 -38.40 -10.35
CA GLY A 31 -0.18 -39.50 -9.92
C GLY A 31 -0.44 -39.95 -8.50
N SER A 32 0.02 -41.16 -8.14
CA SER A 32 -0.04 -41.74 -6.81
C SER A 32 -1.42 -41.66 -6.12
N GLY A 33 -2.50 -41.78 -6.91
CA GLY A 33 -3.87 -41.68 -6.38
C GLY A 33 -4.41 -40.28 -6.17
N TRP A 34 -3.66 -39.24 -6.61
CA TRP A 34 -3.99 -37.85 -6.47
C TRP A 34 -4.15 -37.15 -7.85
N ARG A 35 -5.06 -36.17 -7.87
CA ARG A 35 -5.08 -35.10 -8.87
C ARG A 35 -4.85 -33.78 -8.14
N VAL A 36 -4.01 -32.93 -8.69
CA VAL A 36 -3.71 -31.61 -8.13
C VAL A 36 -4.01 -30.57 -9.20
N SER A 37 -4.97 -29.72 -8.94
CA SER A 37 -5.32 -28.58 -9.79
C SER A 37 -5.23 -27.27 -8.99
N TRP A 38 -5.60 -26.16 -9.59
CA TRP A 38 -5.42 -24.85 -9.00
C TRP A 38 -6.49 -23.86 -9.44
N CYS A 39 -6.76 -22.88 -8.58
CA CYS A 39 -7.35 -21.61 -8.94
C CYS A 39 -6.28 -20.71 -9.57
N VAL A 40 -6.67 -19.55 -10.09
CA VAL A 40 -5.77 -18.44 -10.46
C VAL A 40 -6.21 -17.21 -9.67
N GLY A 41 -6.12 -17.32 -8.34
CA GLY A 41 -6.78 -16.43 -7.40
C GLY A 41 -8.31 -16.60 -7.48
N HIS A 42 -9.08 -15.51 -7.28
CA HIS A 42 -10.53 -15.56 -7.44
C HIS A 42 -10.94 -15.91 -8.86
N LEU A 43 -11.53 -17.09 -9.06
CA LEU A 43 -12.15 -17.50 -10.33
C LEU A 43 -13.58 -16.99 -10.45
N ALA A 44 -14.24 -16.77 -9.33
CA ALA A 44 -15.60 -16.29 -9.24
C ALA A 44 -15.67 -15.13 -8.22
N GLY A 45 -16.68 -14.28 -8.39
CA GLY A 45 -16.99 -13.18 -7.50
C GLY A 45 -18.49 -12.90 -7.48
N LEU A 46 -18.91 -11.99 -6.61
CA LEU A 46 -20.29 -11.51 -6.60
C LEU A 46 -20.62 -10.83 -7.95
N ALA A 47 -21.81 -11.05 -8.44
CA ALA A 47 -22.29 -10.46 -9.69
C ALA A 47 -22.38 -8.93 -9.57
N ASP A 48 -22.24 -8.23 -10.70
CA ASP A 48 -22.50 -6.79 -10.76
C ASP A 48 -23.99 -6.48 -10.58
N ALA A 49 -24.32 -5.24 -10.23
CA ALA A 49 -25.69 -4.85 -9.92
C ALA A 49 -26.69 -5.08 -11.06
N ASP A 50 -26.26 -4.92 -12.32
CA ASP A 50 -27.09 -5.15 -13.52
C ASP A 50 -27.45 -6.62 -13.76
N ALA A 51 -26.74 -7.56 -13.13
CA ALA A 51 -27.14 -8.97 -13.14
C ALA A 51 -28.38 -9.25 -12.28
N TYR A 52 -28.65 -8.43 -11.26
CA TYR A 52 -29.84 -8.54 -10.43
C TYR A 52 -31.05 -7.84 -11.07
N ASN A 53 -30.82 -6.69 -11.68
CA ASN A 53 -31.82 -5.95 -12.46
C ASN A 53 -31.10 -5.16 -13.58
N PRO A 54 -31.43 -5.40 -14.87
CA PRO A 54 -30.83 -4.69 -16.01
C PRO A 54 -30.94 -3.16 -15.93
N ASP A 55 -31.95 -2.64 -15.26
CA ASP A 55 -32.10 -1.19 -15.04
C ASP A 55 -30.98 -0.60 -14.20
N TYR A 56 -30.35 -1.38 -13.33
CA TYR A 56 -29.20 -0.96 -12.53
C TYR A 56 -27.90 -0.72 -13.35
N ALA A 57 -27.93 -0.98 -14.67
CA ALA A 57 -26.86 -0.55 -15.56
C ALA A 57 -26.72 0.98 -15.61
N LYS A 58 -27.83 1.71 -15.39
CA LYS A 58 -27.83 3.17 -15.24
C LYS A 58 -27.88 3.53 -13.74
N TRP A 59 -27.07 4.48 -13.34
CA TRP A 59 -27.04 4.93 -11.96
C TRP A 59 -28.10 5.99 -11.73
N ARG A 60 -29.08 5.68 -10.90
CA ARG A 60 -30.18 6.58 -10.53
C ARG A 60 -30.37 6.57 -9.02
N TYR A 61 -30.76 7.70 -8.45
CA TYR A 61 -31.02 7.83 -7.02
C TYR A 61 -32.17 6.92 -6.57
N ASP A 62 -33.24 6.85 -7.36
CA ASP A 62 -34.45 6.10 -7.04
C ASP A 62 -34.24 4.58 -6.97
N ASP A 63 -33.12 4.08 -7.50
CA ASP A 63 -32.77 2.67 -7.43
C ASP A 63 -32.05 2.28 -6.11
N LEU A 64 -31.71 3.26 -5.26
CA LEU A 64 -30.94 3.05 -4.04
C LEU A 64 -31.82 2.90 -2.79
N PRO A 65 -31.42 2.11 -1.80
CA PRO A 65 -30.25 1.23 -1.82
C PRO A 65 -30.49 -0.09 -2.57
N ILE A 66 -29.49 -0.56 -3.32
CA ILE A 66 -29.49 -1.87 -3.97
C ILE A 66 -29.12 -2.93 -2.93
N LEU A 67 -30.10 -3.76 -2.55
CA LEU A 67 -29.96 -4.79 -1.52
C LEU A 67 -30.47 -6.12 -2.10
N PRO A 68 -29.59 -6.97 -2.70
CA PRO A 68 -30.00 -8.25 -3.26
C PRO A 68 -30.57 -9.21 -2.18
N GLU A 69 -31.77 -9.74 -2.42
CA GLU A 69 -32.35 -10.80 -1.58
C GLU A 69 -31.63 -12.13 -1.79
N HIS A 70 -31.26 -12.42 -3.05
CA HIS A 70 -30.54 -13.63 -3.44
C HIS A 70 -29.22 -13.27 -4.09
N TRP A 71 -28.12 -13.66 -3.45
CA TRP A 71 -26.79 -13.40 -3.95
C TRP A 71 -26.42 -14.30 -5.12
N GLN A 72 -25.84 -13.72 -6.14
CA GLN A 72 -25.35 -14.41 -7.33
C GLN A 72 -23.83 -14.36 -7.39
N MET A 73 -23.22 -15.54 -7.58
CA MET A 73 -21.80 -15.65 -7.87
C MET A 73 -21.61 -15.90 -9.35
N VAL A 74 -20.64 -15.23 -9.98
CA VAL A 74 -20.36 -15.37 -11.40
C VAL A 74 -18.89 -15.69 -11.64
N VAL A 75 -18.62 -16.56 -12.60
CA VAL A 75 -17.26 -16.90 -13.02
C VAL A 75 -16.71 -15.79 -13.93
N SER A 76 -15.49 -15.32 -13.64
CA SER A 76 -14.81 -14.34 -14.48
C SER A 76 -14.57 -14.87 -15.88
N LYS A 77 -14.91 -14.07 -16.90
CA LYS A 77 -14.88 -14.50 -18.32
C LYS A 77 -13.50 -14.98 -18.76
N ASP A 78 -12.46 -14.30 -18.36
CA ASP A 78 -11.06 -14.60 -18.65
C ASP A 78 -10.54 -15.87 -17.93
N LYS A 79 -11.22 -16.32 -16.87
CA LYS A 79 -10.83 -17.47 -16.04
C LYS A 79 -11.72 -18.70 -16.26
N LYS A 80 -12.70 -18.59 -17.17
CA LYS A 80 -13.69 -19.63 -17.42
C LYS A 80 -13.07 -20.98 -17.78
N LYS A 81 -12.00 -21.00 -18.62
CA LYS A 81 -11.33 -22.25 -18.98
C LYS A 81 -10.86 -23.03 -17.77
N GLN A 82 -10.22 -22.38 -16.79
CA GLN A 82 -9.73 -23.06 -15.60
C GLN A 82 -10.88 -23.49 -14.67
N PHE A 83 -11.92 -22.67 -14.58
CA PHE A 83 -13.13 -23.05 -13.83
C PHE A 83 -13.78 -24.32 -14.41
N ASP A 84 -13.90 -24.43 -15.75
CA ASP A 84 -14.49 -25.60 -16.40
C ASP A 84 -13.67 -26.89 -16.13
N VAL A 85 -12.32 -26.79 -16.09
CA VAL A 85 -11.43 -27.89 -15.69
C VAL A 85 -11.72 -28.30 -14.25
N LEU A 86 -11.78 -27.35 -13.31
CA LEU A 86 -12.07 -27.63 -11.88
C LEU A 86 -13.46 -28.28 -11.72
N LYS A 87 -14.47 -27.76 -12.40
CA LYS A 87 -15.83 -28.31 -12.37
C LYS A 87 -15.86 -29.76 -12.87
N GLN A 88 -15.15 -30.06 -13.95
CA GLN A 88 -15.03 -31.42 -14.48
C GLN A 88 -14.33 -32.35 -13.49
N LEU A 89 -13.21 -31.93 -12.92
CA LEU A 89 -12.43 -32.71 -11.96
C LEU A 89 -13.22 -32.97 -10.66
N MET A 90 -13.85 -31.95 -10.08
CA MET A 90 -14.66 -32.06 -8.88
C MET A 90 -15.82 -33.05 -9.01
N ASN A 91 -16.43 -33.12 -10.20
CA ASN A 91 -17.57 -34.00 -10.48
C ASN A 91 -17.17 -35.32 -11.13
N ALA A 92 -15.88 -35.57 -11.37
CA ALA A 92 -15.43 -36.85 -11.96
C ALA A 92 -15.81 -38.03 -11.09
N PRO A 93 -16.36 -39.14 -11.67
CA PRO A 93 -16.90 -40.26 -10.87
C PRO A 93 -15.85 -41.00 -10.05
N ASP A 94 -14.61 -40.97 -10.48
CA ASP A 94 -13.47 -41.61 -9.79
C ASP A 94 -12.84 -40.74 -8.70
N VAL A 95 -13.21 -39.45 -8.58
CA VAL A 95 -12.83 -38.59 -7.45
C VAL A 95 -13.77 -38.84 -6.28
N THR A 96 -13.22 -39.21 -5.13
CA THR A 96 -13.96 -39.54 -3.94
C THR A 96 -13.96 -38.45 -2.85
N GLU A 97 -12.96 -37.58 -2.86
CA GLU A 97 -12.75 -36.55 -1.84
C GLU A 97 -12.06 -35.35 -2.50
N VAL A 98 -12.41 -34.13 -2.08
CA VAL A 98 -11.78 -32.89 -2.51
C VAL A 98 -11.05 -32.25 -1.33
N VAL A 99 -9.79 -31.85 -1.54
CA VAL A 99 -8.96 -31.19 -0.55
C VAL A 99 -8.80 -29.71 -0.92
N ASN A 100 -9.29 -28.83 -0.06
CA ASN A 100 -8.99 -27.40 -0.13
C ASN A 100 -7.54 -27.17 0.33
N ALA A 101 -6.68 -26.80 -0.60
CA ALA A 101 -5.27 -26.47 -0.36
C ALA A 101 -4.97 -25.03 -0.82
N CYS A 102 -5.99 -24.15 -0.85
CA CYS A 102 -5.79 -22.71 -0.95
C CYS A 102 -5.13 -22.18 0.32
N ASP A 103 -4.61 -20.96 0.24
CA ASP A 103 -3.87 -20.34 1.35
C ASP A 103 -4.66 -20.43 2.67
N ALA A 104 -3.96 -20.62 3.78
CA ALA A 104 -4.55 -20.70 5.11
C ALA A 104 -5.07 -19.33 5.54
N GLY A 105 -6.38 -19.13 5.54
CA GLY A 105 -7.02 -17.88 5.89
C GLY A 105 -8.38 -17.69 5.22
N ARG A 106 -9.08 -16.61 5.60
CA ARG A 106 -10.41 -16.24 5.09
C ARG A 106 -10.48 -16.18 3.57
N GLU A 107 -9.44 -15.61 2.95
CA GLU A 107 -9.41 -15.40 1.50
C GLU A 107 -9.31 -16.71 0.74
N GLY A 108 -8.39 -17.60 1.14
CA GLY A 108 -8.24 -18.93 0.52
C GLY A 108 -9.49 -19.80 0.70
N GLU A 109 -10.17 -19.68 1.84
CA GLU A 109 -11.45 -20.36 2.07
C GLU A 109 -12.53 -19.84 1.10
N LEU A 110 -12.65 -18.52 0.94
CA LEU A 110 -13.61 -17.92 0.01
C LEU A 110 -13.34 -18.32 -1.45
N ILE A 111 -12.08 -18.30 -1.88
CA ILE A 111 -11.68 -18.70 -3.24
C ILE A 111 -12.12 -20.14 -3.53
N PHE A 112 -11.79 -21.07 -2.64
CA PHE A 112 -12.13 -22.47 -2.82
C PHE A 112 -13.64 -22.72 -2.77
N ARG A 113 -14.33 -22.21 -1.74
CA ARG A 113 -15.76 -22.45 -1.53
C ARG A 113 -16.60 -21.91 -2.66
N SER A 114 -16.26 -20.74 -3.18
CA SER A 114 -16.95 -20.16 -4.35
C SER A 114 -16.88 -21.08 -5.57
N VAL A 115 -15.73 -21.68 -5.82
CA VAL A 115 -15.56 -22.64 -6.93
C VAL A 115 -16.28 -23.95 -6.66
N TYR A 116 -16.19 -24.48 -5.43
CA TYR A 116 -16.82 -25.72 -5.03
C TYR A 116 -18.36 -25.66 -5.17
N GLU A 117 -18.97 -24.57 -4.70
CA GLU A 117 -20.41 -24.33 -4.78
C GLU A 117 -20.88 -24.14 -6.24
N LEU A 118 -20.17 -23.27 -7.01
CA LEU A 118 -20.52 -23.05 -8.42
C LEU A 118 -20.30 -24.27 -9.32
N ALA A 119 -19.36 -25.13 -8.98
CA ALA A 119 -19.18 -26.41 -9.65
C ALA A 119 -20.32 -27.41 -9.36
N GLY A 120 -21.13 -27.16 -8.32
CA GLY A 120 -22.16 -28.08 -7.84
C GLY A 120 -21.59 -29.36 -7.23
N CYS A 121 -20.39 -29.31 -6.68
CA CYS A 121 -19.73 -30.47 -6.07
C CYS A 121 -20.41 -30.89 -4.78
N GLN A 122 -20.66 -32.19 -4.58
CA GLN A 122 -21.27 -32.76 -3.39
C GLN A 122 -20.33 -33.75 -2.66
N LYS A 123 -19.05 -33.79 -3.06
CA LYS A 123 -18.09 -34.75 -2.51
C LYS A 123 -17.58 -34.31 -1.15
N PRO A 124 -17.18 -35.21 -0.26
CA PRO A 124 -16.56 -34.85 1.01
C PRO A 124 -15.37 -33.91 0.80
N MET A 125 -15.30 -32.90 1.65
CA MET A 125 -14.26 -31.89 1.60
C MET A 125 -13.35 -31.98 2.82
N LYS A 126 -12.04 -31.88 2.56
CA LYS A 126 -10.98 -31.77 3.58
C LYS A 126 -10.23 -30.47 3.41
N ARG A 127 -9.56 -30.03 4.46
CA ARG A 127 -8.74 -28.82 4.50
C ARG A 127 -7.28 -29.17 4.79
N LEU A 128 -6.39 -28.74 3.90
CA LEU A 128 -4.96 -28.66 4.14
C LEU A 128 -4.64 -27.27 4.73
N TRP A 129 -4.12 -27.25 5.96
CA TRP A 129 -3.73 -26.01 6.64
C TRP A 129 -2.24 -26.03 6.92
N ILE A 130 -1.46 -25.27 6.16
CA ILE A 130 0.00 -25.20 6.28
C ILE A 130 0.46 -23.74 6.15
N SER A 131 1.48 -23.38 6.93
CA SER A 131 2.07 -22.03 6.93
C SER A 131 3.40 -21.96 6.17
N SER A 132 3.92 -23.11 5.72
CA SER A 132 5.19 -23.21 4.97
C SER A 132 5.03 -24.13 3.77
N MET A 133 5.76 -23.84 2.69
CA MET A 133 5.85 -24.67 1.48
C MET A 133 7.06 -25.59 1.48
N GLU A 134 7.71 -25.78 2.63
CA GLU A 134 8.74 -26.80 2.77
C GLU A 134 8.16 -28.21 2.66
N ASP A 135 8.91 -29.14 2.08
CA ASP A 135 8.44 -30.51 1.83
C ASP A 135 8.01 -31.24 3.10
N SER A 136 8.65 -30.97 4.25
CA SER A 136 8.29 -31.51 5.55
C SER A 136 6.93 -31.05 6.01
N ALA A 137 6.66 -29.73 5.95
CA ALA A 137 5.39 -29.13 6.33
C ALA A 137 4.25 -29.60 5.42
N ILE A 138 4.50 -29.75 4.12
CA ILE A 138 3.51 -30.31 3.18
C ILE A 138 3.15 -31.75 3.55
N ARG A 139 4.15 -32.63 3.80
CA ARG A 139 3.89 -34.03 4.19
C ARG A 139 3.11 -34.14 5.49
N GLU A 140 3.48 -33.36 6.49
CA GLU A 140 2.78 -33.29 7.75
C GLU A 140 1.33 -32.80 7.60
N GLY A 141 1.13 -31.73 6.80
CA GLY A 141 -0.20 -31.20 6.50
C GLY A 141 -1.10 -32.23 5.82
N PHE A 142 -0.61 -33.00 4.85
CA PHE A 142 -1.37 -34.06 4.19
C PHE A 142 -1.65 -35.24 5.14
N ALA A 143 -0.81 -35.52 6.13
CA ALA A 143 -1.05 -36.49 7.15
C ALA A 143 -2.14 -36.06 8.15
N ASN A 144 -2.35 -34.75 8.30
CA ASN A 144 -3.25 -34.14 9.29
C ASN A 144 -4.41 -33.35 8.66
N LEU A 145 -4.96 -33.81 7.52
CA LEU A 145 -6.09 -33.17 6.87
C LEU A 145 -7.32 -33.11 7.78
N ARG A 146 -7.88 -31.91 7.95
CA ARG A 146 -9.07 -31.67 8.78
C ARG A 146 -10.37 -31.73 7.97
N PRO A 147 -11.53 -31.99 8.60
CA PRO A 147 -12.82 -31.85 7.93
C PRO A 147 -13.03 -30.41 7.43
N GLY A 148 -13.61 -30.25 6.23
CA GLY A 148 -13.91 -28.92 5.71
C GLY A 148 -14.93 -28.16 6.55
N ALA A 149 -15.83 -28.85 7.22
CA ALA A 149 -16.84 -28.25 8.10
C ALA A 149 -16.24 -27.48 9.30
N ASP A 150 -15.04 -27.85 9.76
CA ASP A 150 -14.34 -27.10 10.83
C ASP A 150 -14.04 -25.64 10.45
N TYR A 151 -14.15 -25.32 9.17
CA TYR A 151 -13.86 -23.99 8.60
C TYR A 151 -15.12 -23.25 8.07
N ASP A 152 -16.31 -23.71 8.44
CA ASP A 152 -17.56 -23.08 7.98
C ASP A 152 -17.71 -21.64 8.54
N GLY A 153 -17.35 -21.41 9.80
CA GLY A 153 -17.34 -20.06 10.38
C GLY A 153 -16.38 -19.11 9.64
N LEU A 154 -15.21 -19.61 9.24
CA LEU A 154 -14.24 -18.84 8.44
C LEU A 154 -14.79 -18.48 7.05
N ARG A 155 -15.49 -19.45 6.38
CA ARG A 155 -16.20 -19.23 5.12
C ARG A 155 -17.25 -18.13 5.28
N ASP A 156 -18.09 -18.24 6.32
CA ASP A 156 -19.21 -17.32 6.55
C ASP A 156 -18.72 -15.89 6.82
N ALA A 157 -17.67 -15.75 7.63
CA ALA A 157 -17.02 -14.45 7.86
C ALA A 157 -16.47 -13.87 6.55
N ALA A 158 -15.79 -14.68 5.72
CA ALA A 158 -15.24 -14.23 4.44
C ALA A 158 -16.34 -13.80 3.45
N LEU A 159 -17.44 -14.56 3.38
CA LEU A 159 -18.57 -14.25 2.51
C LEU A 159 -19.33 -13.00 2.98
N CYS A 160 -19.55 -12.86 4.28
CA CYS A 160 -20.16 -11.66 4.86
C CYS A 160 -19.33 -10.42 4.56
N ARG A 161 -18.01 -10.50 4.71
CA ARG A 161 -17.10 -9.41 4.36
C ARG A 161 -17.23 -9.02 2.87
N ALA A 162 -17.20 -10.00 1.96
CA ALA A 162 -17.33 -9.76 0.53
C ALA A 162 -18.66 -9.11 0.17
N LYS A 163 -19.78 -9.59 0.74
CA LYS A 163 -21.12 -9.02 0.55
C LYS A 163 -21.23 -7.59 1.10
N ALA A 164 -20.73 -7.35 2.31
CA ALA A 164 -20.76 -6.03 2.94
C ALA A 164 -19.92 -5.00 2.17
N ASP A 165 -18.70 -5.37 1.75
CA ASP A 165 -17.84 -4.49 0.94
C ASP A 165 -18.49 -4.20 -0.43
N TRP A 166 -19.18 -5.18 -1.04
CA TRP A 166 -19.97 -4.98 -2.26
C TRP A 166 -21.14 -3.99 -2.04
N LEU A 167 -21.93 -4.20 -0.98
CA LEU A 167 -23.07 -3.35 -0.65
C LEU A 167 -22.66 -1.89 -0.42
N VAL A 168 -21.64 -1.67 0.41
CA VAL A 168 -21.16 -0.30 0.66
C VAL A 168 -20.54 0.29 -0.59
N GLY A 169 -19.71 -0.46 -1.29
CA GLY A 169 -19.05 -0.01 -2.52
C GLY A 169 -20.04 0.44 -3.58
N ILE A 170 -21.05 -0.34 -3.87
CA ILE A 170 -22.07 -0.02 -4.90
C ILE A 170 -22.96 1.13 -4.44
N ASN A 171 -23.56 1.03 -3.26
CA ASN A 171 -24.55 2.00 -2.83
C ASN A 171 -23.95 3.38 -2.54
N ALA A 172 -22.85 3.45 -1.79
CA ALA A 172 -22.21 4.72 -1.52
C ALA A 172 -21.61 5.34 -2.80
N THR A 173 -20.90 4.55 -3.64
CA THR A 173 -20.37 5.06 -4.90
C THR A 173 -21.46 5.65 -5.78
N ARG A 174 -22.59 4.95 -5.95
CA ARG A 174 -23.71 5.44 -6.79
C ARG A 174 -24.41 6.65 -6.18
N LEU A 175 -24.69 6.63 -4.87
CA LEU A 175 -25.33 7.73 -4.16
C LEU A 175 -24.56 9.03 -4.39
N PHE A 176 -23.29 9.05 -4.03
CA PHE A 176 -22.47 10.26 -4.14
C PHE A 176 -22.20 10.63 -5.60
N SER A 177 -22.01 9.66 -6.49
CA SER A 177 -21.78 9.94 -7.91
C SER A 177 -22.99 10.57 -8.58
N VAL A 178 -24.20 10.16 -8.23
CA VAL A 178 -25.45 10.73 -8.76
C VAL A 178 -25.70 12.13 -8.18
N LEU A 179 -25.52 12.30 -6.88
CA LEU A 179 -25.76 13.59 -6.21
C LEU A 179 -24.78 14.69 -6.65
N TYR A 180 -23.55 14.32 -6.95
CA TYR A 180 -22.48 15.28 -7.34
C TYR A 180 -22.12 15.22 -8.83
N HIS A 181 -22.88 14.49 -9.65
CA HIS A 181 -22.69 14.38 -11.12
C HIS A 181 -21.26 14.02 -11.54
N ARG A 182 -20.58 13.22 -10.73
CA ARG A 182 -19.20 12.79 -10.94
C ARG A 182 -18.97 11.38 -10.42
N THR A 183 -18.17 10.57 -11.12
CA THR A 183 -17.82 9.24 -10.63
C THR A 183 -16.93 9.35 -9.39
N LEU A 184 -17.49 9.01 -8.23
CA LEU A 184 -16.85 9.05 -6.92
C LEU A 184 -16.76 7.63 -6.36
N ASN A 185 -15.58 7.03 -6.44
CA ASN A 185 -15.37 5.69 -5.90
C ASN A 185 -15.25 5.76 -4.38
N ILE A 186 -16.12 5.05 -3.68
CA ILE A 186 -16.17 4.98 -2.22
C ILE A 186 -16.01 3.53 -1.78
N GLY A 187 -15.31 3.33 -0.68
CA GLY A 187 -15.11 2.01 -0.10
C GLY A 187 -14.68 2.10 1.36
N ARG A 188 -15.08 1.11 2.13
CA ARG A 188 -14.88 1.03 3.59
C ARG A 188 -13.44 1.27 4.06
N VAL A 189 -12.44 0.82 3.30
CA VAL A 189 -11.03 1.03 3.63
C VAL A 189 -10.42 2.17 2.84
N MET A 190 -10.85 2.34 1.58
CA MET A 190 -10.31 3.34 0.67
C MET A 190 -10.64 4.77 1.13
N SER A 191 -11.87 5.03 1.54
CA SER A 191 -12.30 6.37 1.96
C SER A 191 -11.64 6.83 3.26
N PRO A 192 -11.56 6.04 4.34
CA PRO A 192 -10.80 6.44 5.52
C PRO A 192 -9.30 6.62 5.25
N THR A 193 -8.71 5.80 4.37
CA THR A 193 -7.30 5.98 3.97
C THR A 193 -7.10 7.33 3.27
N LEU A 194 -8.03 7.72 2.40
CA LEU A 194 -7.99 9.01 1.73
C LEU A 194 -8.20 10.16 2.73
N ALA A 195 -9.10 9.99 3.70
CA ALA A 195 -9.35 10.97 4.76
C ALA A 195 -8.10 11.25 5.59
N LEU A 196 -7.30 10.23 5.95
CA LEU A 196 -6.02 10.41 6.65
C LEU A 196 -5.06 11.33 5.87
N ILE A 197 -5.02 11.19 4.55
CA ILE A 197 -4.12 11.99 3.70
C ILE A 197 -4.63 13.43 3.60
N VAL A 198 -5.93 13.61 3.35
CA VAL A 198 -6.56 14.94 3.24
C VAL A 198 -6.41 15.71 4.56
N GLN A 199 -6.64 15.05 5.69
CA GLN A 199 -6.45 15.65 7.00
C GLN A 199 -5.00 16.06 7.25
N ARG A 200 -4.02 15.23 6.88
CA ARG A 200 -2.59 15.54 6.98
C ARG A 200 -2.22 16.78 6.17
N GLU A 201 -2.72 16.91 4.94
CA GLU A 201 -2.46 18.08 4.12
C GLU A 201 -3.12 19.34 4.69
N ALA A 202 -4.33 19.23 5.24
CA ALA A 202 -4.99 20.34 5.94
C ALA A 202 -4.20 20.80 7.19
N GLU A 203 -3.62 19.86 7.95
CA GLU A 203 -2.73 20.16 9.07
C GLU A 203 -1.47 20.91 8.61
N ILE A 204 -0.90 20.53 7.46
CA ILE A 204 0.29 21.19 6.88
C ILE A 204 -0.07 22.60 6.40
N ASP A 205 -1.15 22.76 5.67
CA ASP A 205 -1.59 24.02 5.07
C ASP A 205 -2.01 25.07 6.11
N THR A 206 -2.59 24.61 7.21
CA THR A 206 -3.04 25.49 8.31
C THR A 206 -1.96 25.77 9.35
N PHE A 207 -0.81 25.07 9.25
CA PHE A 207 0.25 25.16 10.23
C PHE A 207 0.91 26.55 10.26
N LYS A 208 1.00 27.11 11.45
CA LYS A 208 1.68 28.40 11.68
C LYS A 208 2.97 28.15 12.45
N PRO A 209 4.16 28.38 11.83
CA PRO A 209 5.43 28.23 12.50
C PRO A 209 5.55 29.17 13.70
N VAL A 210 5.85 28.62 14.88
CA VAL A 210 6.11 29.39 16.09
C VAL A 210 7.62 29.44 16.31
N PRO A 211 8.24 30.64 16.43
CA PRO A 211 9.65 30.74 16.74
C PRO A 211 9.92 30.32 18.18
N PHE A 212 11.09 29.75 18.41
CA PHE A 212 11.63 29.46 19.75
C PHE A 212 13.13 29.73 19.80
N TYR A 213 13.62 29.99 20.97
CA TYR A 213 15.01 30.35 21.22
C TYR A 213 15.60 29.39 22.27
N THR A 214 16.82 28.90 22.02
CA THR A 214 17.52 28.01 22.95
C THR A 214 18.91 28.58 23.21
N VAL A 215 19.23 28.79 24.47
CA VAL A 215 20.58 29.16 24.83
C VAL A 215 21.46 27.92 24.87
N VAL A 216 22.60 27.99 24.20
CA VAL A 216 23.58 26.91 24.12
C VAL A 216 24.88 27.43 24.72
N LEU A 217 25.42 26.69 25.69
CA LEU A 217 26.70 26.97 26.32
C LEU A 217 27.77 26.03 25.76
N GLU A 218 28.89 26.58 25.38
CA GLU A 218 30.06 25.81 24.94
C GLU A 218 30.99 25.61 26.12
N LEU A 219 31.21 24.34 26.50
CA LEU A 219 32.07 23.91 27.60
C LEU A 219 33.27 23.14 27.04
N PRO A 220 34.34 22.89 27.83
CA PRO A 220 35.49 22.14 27.36
C PRO A 220 35.12 20.73 26.85
N GLY A 221 35.16 20.54 25.55
CA GLY A 221 34.91 19.27 24.86
C GLY A 221 33.45 18.92 24.57
N PHE A 222 32.46 19.72 25.00
CA PHE A 222 31.05 19.50 24.73
C PHE A 222 30.21 20.77 24.81
N SER A 223 28.97 20.73 24.38
CA SER A 223 28.01 21.82 24.55
C SER A 223 26.75 21.36 25.28
N VAL A 224 26.11 22.25 26.00
CA VAL A 224 24.86 22.02 26.73
C VAL A 224 23.78 22.97 26.26
N SER A 225 22.55 22.52 26.22
CA SER A 225 21.38 23.29 25.72
C SER A 225 20.40 23.54 26.86
N GLY A 226 19.95 24.77 27.02
CA GLY A 226 18.86 25.14 27.91
C GLY A 226 17.49 24.79 27.34
N GLU A 227 16.44 25.08 28.06
CA GLU A 227 15.07 24.91 27.62
C GLU A 227 14.72 25.83 26.45
N ARG A 228 13.69 25.46 25.70
CA ARG A 228 13.15 26.29 24.60
C ARG A 228 12.36 27.44 25.22
N MET A 229 12.69 28.66 24.81
CA MET A 229 12.06 29.91 25.25
C MET A 229 11.26 30.53 24.09
N ALA A 230 10.07 31.04 24.36
CA ALA A 230 9.27 31.75 23.35
C ALA A 230 9.79 33.20 23.14
N ASP A 231 10.39 33.79 24.13
CA ASP A 231 10.86 35.18 24.11
C ASP A 231 12.36 35.27 23.78
N LYS A 232 12.67 36.00 22.69
CA LYS A 232 14.05 36.28 22.27
C LYS A 232 14.82 37.15 23.24
N ALA A 233 14.16 38.14 23.87
CA ALA A 233 14.79 39.02 24.81
C ALA A 233 15.19 38.27 26.07
N ALA A 234 14.34 37.43 26.62
CA ALA A 234 14.65 36.57 27.75
C ALA A 234 15.83 35.62 27.47
N ALA A 235 15.84 34.98 26.24
CA ALA A 235 16.96 34.14 25.84
C ALA A 235 18.29 34.94 25.75
N GLN A 236 18.23 36.17 25.25
CA GLN A 236 19.40 37.04 25.15
C GLN A 236 19.88 37.50 26.53
N GLN A 237 18.97 37.79 27.48
CA GLN A 237 19.31 38.12 28.86
C GLN A 237 19.99 36.94 29.55
N LEU A 238 19.42 35.72 29.42
CA LEU A 238 20.01 34.51 29.99
C LEU A 238 21.41 34.25 29.40
N LYS A 239 21.59 34.39 28.09
CA LYS A 239 22.90 34.30 27.45
C LYS A 239 23.89 35.27 28.06
N THR A 240 23.50 36.54 28.25
CA THR A 240 24.37 37.58 28.84
C THR A 240 24.69 37.28 30.28
N ALA A 241 23.73 36.80 31.07
CA ALA A 241 23.95 36.38 32.45
C ALA A 241 24.94 35.21 32.59
N CYS A 242 24.90 34.29 31.63
CA CYS A 242 25.84 33.17 31.59
C CYS A 242 27.26 33.61 31.16
N GLN A 243 27.36 34.67 30.33
CA GLN A 243 28.68 35.21 29.91
C GLN A 243 29.43 35.83 31.09
N GLY A 244 30.43 35.17 31.60
CA GLY A 244 31.21 35.61 32.76
C GLY A 244 30.87 34.89 34.06
N ALA A 245 29.98 33.90 34.00
CA ALA A 245 29.70 32.97 35.07
C ALA A 245 30.27 31.58 34.74
N ASP A 246 30.75 30.87 35.75
CA ASP A 246 31.15 29.48 35.59
C ASP A 246 29.92 28.58 35.58
N ALA A 247 30.03 27.47 34.88
CA ALA A 247 29.01 26.45 34.81
C ALA A 247 29.32 25.31 35.82
N THR A 248 28.36 24.98 36.67
CA THR A 248 28.56 23.92 37.69
C THR A 248 27.77 22.68 37.30
N VAL A 249 28.41 21.53 37.28
CA VAL A 249 27.78 20.23 37.03
C VAL A 249 26.88 19.87 38.20
N LYS A 250 25.58 19.92 38.05
CA LYS A 250 24.57 19.66 39.06
C LYS A 250 24.24 18.16 39.21
N LYS A 251 24.20 17.45 38.10
CA LYS A 251 23.85 16.03 38.06
C LYS A 251 24.52 15.31 36.90
N VAL A 252 25.00 14.10 37.19
CA VAL A 252 25.52 13.17 36.17
C VAL A 252 24.79 11.84 36.30
N ASP A 253 23.91 11.54 35.37
CA ASP A 253 23.17 10.28 35.33
C ASP A 253 23.78 9.36 34.27
N ARG A 254 24.29 8.20 34.67
CA ARG A 254 24.87 7.19 33.77
C ARG A 254 24.00 5.95 33.81
N LYS A 255 23.43 5.59 32.64
CA LYS A 255 22.57 4.43 32.50
C LYS A 255 23.02 3.55 31.36
N GLU A 256 23.11 2.26 31.62
CA GLU A 256 23.24 1.29 30.56
C GLU A 256 21.90 1.11 29.87
N LYS A 257 21.89 1.21 28.54
CA LYS A 257 20.72 1.03 27.72
C LYS A 257 20.97 -0.07 26.70
N SER A 258 19.92 -0.78 26.38
CA SER A 258 19.90 -1.85 25.39
C SER A 258 18.75 -1.64 24.42
N GLU A 259 19.05 -1.64 23.14
CA GLU A 259 18.04 -1.66 22.08
C GLU A 259 17.95 -3.07 21.52
N LYS A 260 16.76 -3.64 21.65
CA LYS A 260 16.48 -4.98 21.12
C LYS A 260 16.63 -5.02 19.61
N PRO A 261 17.01 -6.16 19.03
CA PRO A 261 16.92 -6.39 17.60
C PRO A 261 15.51 -6.13 17.06
N PRO A 262 15.40 -5.68 15.79
CA PRO A 262 14.10 -5.55 15.14
C PRO A 262 13.43 -6.93 15.01
N ALA A 263 12.11 -7.00 15.13
CA ALA A 263 11.38 -8.22 14.82
C ALA A 263 11.49 -8.57 13.32
N LEU A 264 11.20 -9.81 12.96
CA LEU A 264 11.14 -10.25 11.55
C LEU A 264 10.12 -9.44 10.76
N TYR A 265 10.13 -9.57 9.44
CA TYR A 265 9.16 -8.91 8.59
C TYR A 265 7.82 -9.64 8.54
N ASP A 266 6.74 -8.89 8.74
CA ASP A 266 5.48 -9.08 8.04
C ASP A 266 5.49 -8.34 6.70
N LEU A 267 4.44 -8.47 5.90
CA LEU A 267 4.37 -7.80 4.60
C LEU A 267 4.41 -6.27 4.74
N THR A 268 3.67 -5.69 5.69
CA THR A 268 3.57 -4.23 5.85
C THR A 268 4.90 -3.62 6.24
N THR A 269 5.61 -4.20 7.21
CA THR A 269 6.92 -3.68 7.62
C THR A 269 7.99 -3.85 6.55
N LEU A 270 7.93 -4.91 5.73
CA LEU A 270 8.79 -5.05 4.57
C LEU A 270 8.50 -3.97 3.52
N GLN A 271 7.23 -3.72 3.20
CA GLN A 271 6.83 -2.68 2.26
C GLN A 271 7.28 -1.28 2.71
N ARG A 272 7.18 -1.00 4.01
CA ARG A 272 7.63 0.25 4.62
C ARG A 272 9.15 0.44 4.48
N ASP A 273 9.93 -0.56 4.84
CA ASP A 273 11.39 -0.49 4.73
C ASP A 273 11.85 -0.46 3.26
N ALA A 274 11.22 -1.21 2.37
CA ALA A 274 11.50 -1.18 0.93
C ALA A 274 11.18 0.19 0.31
N ASN A 275 10.10 0.85 0.73
CA ASN A 275 9.80 2.21 0.30
C ASN A 275 10.85 3.21 0.80
N ARG A 276 11.20 3.14 2.08
CA ARG A 276 12.16 4.05 2.73
C ARG A 276 13.59 3.87 2.22
N LEU A 277 14.06 2.63 2.06
CA LEU A 277 15.45 2.32 1.73
C LEU A 277 15.69 2.16 0.22
N LEU A 278 14.72 1.63 -0.52
CA LEU A 278 14.87 1.27 -1.93
C LEU A 278 14.01 2.12 -2.87
N GLY A 279 13.06 2.89 -2.33
CA GLY A 279 12.12 3.72 -3.10
C GLY A 279 11.06 2.92 -3.85
N PHE A 280 10.83 1.64 -3.50
CA PHE A 280 9.79 0.82 -4.11
C PHE A 280 8.41 1.18 -3.57
N THR A 281 7.38 1.05 -4.42
CA THR A 281 6.00 1.13 -3.95
C THR A 281 5.63 -0.14 -3.17
N ALA A 282 4.57 -0.06 -2.38
CA ALA A 282 4.04 -1.22 -1.67
C ALA A 282 3.68 -2.36 -2.62
N GLN A 283 3.10 -2.03 -3.79
CA GLN A 283 2.75 -3.01 -4.81
C GLN A 283 3.98 -3.65 -5.45
N GLN A 284 4.98 -2.85 -5.82
CA GLN A 284 6.25 -3.38 -6.36
C GLN A 284 6.92 -4.35 -5.38
N THR A 285 6.94 -3.99 -4.09
CA THR A 285 7.51 -4.84 -3.04
C THR A 285 6.76 -6.17 -2.92
N LEU A 286 5.42 -6.13 -2.96
CA LEU A 286 4.61 -7.33 -2.95
C LEU A 286 4.86 -8.21 -4.18
N ASP A 287 4.93 -7.62 -5.38
CA ASP A 287 5.16 -8.35 -6.62
C ASP A 287 6.54 -9.03 -6.62
N TYR A 288 7.59 -8.34 -6.18
CA TYR A 288 8.93 -8.91 -6.05
C TYR A 288 8.98 -10.04 -5.01
N LEU A 289 8.35 -9.84 -3.86
CA LEU A 289 8.29 -10.87 -2.83
C LEU A 289 7.47 -12.09 -3.28
N GLN A 290 6.37 -11.88 -4.00
CA GLN A 290 5.58 -12.95 -4.59
C GLN A 290 6.40 -13.79 -5.58
N ASN A 291 7.19 -13.14 -6.44
CA ASN A 291 8.08 -13.83 -7.36
C ASN A 291 9.18 -14.63 -6.63
N LEU A 292 9.72 -14.08 -5.53
CA LEU A 292 10.69 -14.79 -4.69
C LEU A 292 10.08 -16.01 -3.99
N TYR A 293 8.83 -15.90 -3.53
CA TYR A 293 8.08 -17.03 -2.98
C TYR A 293 7.85 -18.12 -4.03
N GLU A 294 7.43 -17.77 -5.23
CA GLU A 294 7.23 -18.73 -6.34
C GLU A 294 8.52 -19.40 -6.79
N LYS A 295 9.65 -18.70 -6.68
CA LYS A 295 11.00 -19.25 -6.85
C LYS A 295 11.49 -20.04 -5.63
N LYS A 296 10.68 -20.15 -4.58
CA LYS A 296 10.99 -20.81 -3.30
C LYS A 296 12.21 -20.21 -2.57
N LEU A 297 12.51 -18.93 -2.78
CA LEU A 297 13.62 -18.23 -2.12
C LEU A 297 13.18 -17.49 -0.84
N CYS A 298 11.91 -17.15 -0.72
CA CYS A 298 11.29 -16.57 0.48
C CYS A 298 10.04 -17.37 0.86
N THR A 299 9.61 -17.23 2.12
CA THR A 299 8.35 -17.77 2.63
C THR A 299 7.16 -16.96 2.15
N TYR A 300 5.93 -17.34 2.52
CA TYR A 300 4.69 -16.75 2.03
C TYR A 300 4.63 -15.24 2.27
N PRO A 301 4.27 -14.43 1.25
CA PRO A 301 4.39 -12.97 1.32
C PRO A 301 3.30 -12.28 2.15
N ARG A 302 2.06 -12.83 2.19
CA ARG A 302 0.91 -12.12 2.76
C ARG A 302 0.67 -12.54 4.21
N THR A 303 1.63 -12.28 5.08
CA THR A 303 1.55 -12.55 6.51
C THR A 303 1.49 -11.25 7.31
N ASP A 304 0.80 -11.28 8.43
CA ASP A 304 0.78 -10.25 9.47
C ASP A 304 1.66 -10.61 10.67
N SER A 305 2.19 -11.85 10.71
CA SER A 305 3.09 -12.28 11.77
C SER A 305 4.52 -11.82 11.57
N ARG A 306 5.17 -11.49 12.67
CA ARG A 306 6.59 -11.12 12.77
C ARG A 306 7.40 -12.14 13.57
N TYR A 307 6.83 -13.36 13.72
CA TYR A 307 7.39 -14.45 14.52
C TYR A 307 7.41 -15.75 13.74
N LEU A 308 8.23 -16.69 14.21
CA LEU A 308 8.32 -18.06 13.72
C LEU A 308 7.69 -19.01 14.72
N THR A 309 7.36 -20.22 14.27
CA THR A 309 6.84 -21.30 15.08
C THR A 309 7.95 -22.10 15.77
N SER A 310 7.65 -22.79 16.84
CA SER A 310 8.62 -23.52 17.67
C SER A 310 9.30 -24.68 16.94
N ASP A 311 8.65 -25.31 15.97
CA ASP A 311 9.20 -26.35 15.10
C ASP A 311 10.40 -25.86 14.25
N MET A 312 10.42 -24.55 13.92
CA MET A 312 11.49 -23.93 13.14
C MET A 312 12.76 -23.67 13.96
N ALA A 313 12.72 -23.74 15.30
CA ALA A 313 13.83 -23.40 16.19
C ALA A 313 15.11 -24.19 15.88
N VAL A 314 14.96 -25.49 15.60
CA VAL A 314 16.10 -26.41 15.33
C VAL A 314 16.79 -26.07 14.02
N SER A 315 16.03 -25.65 13.02
CA SER A 315 16.55 -25.37 11.66
C SER A 315 17.08 -23.94 11.49
N LEU A 316 16.71 -23.04 12.37
CA LEU A 316 17.02 -21.61 12.25
C LEU A 316 18.52 -21.29 12.25
N PRO A 317 19.40 -21.88 13.09
CA PRO A 317 20.83 -21.59 13.05
C PRO A 317 21.48 -21.94 11.72
N GLU A 318 21.07 -23.04 11.07
CA GLU A 318 21.55 -23.41 9.76
C GLU A 318 21.07 -22.40 8.71
N LEU A 319 19.81 -22.00 8.74
CA LEU A 319 19.26 -21.00 7.83
C LEU A 319 19.98 -19.65 7.97
N VAL A 320 20.28 -19.22 9.17
CA VAL A 320 21.08 -17.99 9.45
C VAL A 320 22.46 -18.09 8.80
N ARG A 321 23.15 -19.22 8.97
CA ARG A 321 24.48 -19.44 8.35
C ARG A 321 24.40 -19.43 6.82
N LEU A 322 23.41 -20.09 6.23
CA LEU A 322 23.20 -20.10 4.77
C LEU A 322 22.89 -18.71 4.24
N THR A 323 22.01 -17.99 4.93
CA THR A 323 21.64 -16.63 4.56
C THR A 323 22.82 -15.68 4.58
N ALA A 324 23.65 -15.75 5.61
CA ALA A 324 24.85 -14.94 5.70
C ALA A 324 25.87 -15.28 4.60
N GLY A 325 26.06 -16.57 4.31
CA GLY A 325 26.96 -16.99 3.24
C GLY A 325 26.55 -16.53 1.83
N ALA A 326 25.27 -16.24 1.63
CA ALA A 326 24.74 -15.75 0.35
C ALA A 326 24.88 -14.22 0.15
N LEU A 327 25.24 -13.47 1.19
CA LEU A 327 25.17 -12.00 1.18
C LEU A 327 26.55 -11.36 1.40
N PRO A 328 27.04 -10.54 0.45
CA PRO A 328 28.37 -9.95 0.53
C PRO A 328 28.59 -9.03 1.74
N PHE A 329 27.57 -8.32 2.20
CA PHE A 329 27.68 -7.34 3.30
C PHE A 329 27.90 -7.98 4.67
N SER A 330 27.58 -9.26 4.84
CA SER A 330 27.76 -10.00 6.10
C SER A 330 29.10 -10.75 6.18
N ALA A 331 29.92 -10.67 5.12
CA ALA A 331 31.19 -11.37 5.06
C ALA A 331 32.15 -10.92 6.18
N GLY A 332 32.67 -11.88 6.95
CA GLY A 332 33.58 -11.62 8.06
C GLY A 332 32.95 -11.10 9.35
N MET A 333 31.61 -11.01 9.41
CA MET A 333 30.92 -10.63 10.64
C MET A 333 30.68 -11.85 11.55
N GLU A 334 30.77 -11.62 12.86
CA GLU A 334 30.39 -12.62 13.85
C GLU A 334 28.85 -12.66 13.93
N LEU A 335 28.27 -13.84 13.66
CA LEU A 335 26.84 -14.05 13.62
C LEU A 335 26.39 -14.78 14.87
N ALA A 336 25.61 -14.11 15.70
CA ALA A 336 24.85 -14.76 16.77
C ALA A 336 23.50 -15.25 16.21
N CYS A 337 22.99 -16.35 16.77
CA CYS A 337 21.64 -16.83 16.48
C CYS A 337 20.87 -17.04 17.79
N ASN A 338 20.17 -16.01 18.25
CA ASN A 338 19.27 -16.11 19.38
C ASN A 338 17.85 -16.41 18.90
N ALA A 339 17.56 -17.68 18.66
CA ALA A 339 16.26 -18.15 18.17
C ALA A 339 15.09 -17.75 19.07
N ALA A 340 15.28 -17.67 20.37
CA ALA A 340 14.23 -17.34 21.34
C ALA A 340 13.63 -15.91 21.12
N GLN A 341 14.35 -15.02 20.45
CA GLN A 341 13.85 -13.67 20.16
C GLN A 341 12.77 -13.64 19.10
N VAL A 342 12.75 -14.60 18.19
CA VAL A 342 11.90 -14.63 17.00
C VAL A 342 10.85 -15.72 17.02
N ILE A 343 10.84 -16.61 18.03
CA ILE A 343 9.88 -17.73 18.14
C ILE A 343 8.76 -17.36 19.10
N ASN A 344 7.52 -17.43 18.61
CA ASN A 344 6.33 -17.24 19.42
C ASN A 344 5.08 -17.79 18.72
N ASP A 345 4.71 -19.05 18.99
CA ASP A 345 3.56 -19.72 18.38
C ASP A 345 2.24 -18.96 18.56
N LYS A 346 2.05 -18.28 19.70
CA LYS A 346 0.82 -17.52 19.98
C LYS A 346 0.66 -16.26 19.10
N LYS A 347 1.74 -15.81 18.45
CA LYS A 347 1.76 -14.66 17.56
C LYS A 347 1.91 -15.03 16.09
N VAL A 348 1.81 -16.31 15.78
CA VAL A 348 1.68 -16.83 14.43
C VAL A 348 0.23 -17.23 14.24
N THR A 349 -0.46 -16.53 13.34
CA THR A 349 -1.87 -16.79 13.00
C THR A 349 -1.95 -17.79 11.84
N ASP A 350 -2.13 -17.30 10.62
CA ASP A 350 -2.22 -18.12 9.41
C ASP A 350 -0.83 -18.52 8.88
N HIS A 351 0.11 -17.59 8.90
CA HIS A 351 1.47 -17.76 8.39
C HIS A 351 2.49 -17.12 9.32
N HIS A 352 3.67 -17.73 9.40
CA HIS A 352 4.80 -17.12 10.11
C HIS A 352 5.42 -15.94 9.32
N ALA A 353 6.37 -15.24 9.93
CA ALA A 353 7.07 -14.10 9.33
C ALA A 353 7.73 -14.43 7.98
N VAL A 354 7.94 -13.39 7.17
CA VAL A 354 8.69 -13.48 5.92
C VAL A 354 10.19 -13.67 6.22
N ILE A 355 10.73 -14.79 5.77
CA ILE A 355 12.15 -15.12 5.88
C ILE A 355 12.67 -15.77 4.57
N PRO A 356 13.97 -15.78 4.34
CA PRO A 356 14.56 -16.59 3.26
C PRO A 356 14.33 -18.09 3.52
N THR A 357 14.46 -18.90 2.48
CA THR A 357 14.40 -20.36 2.58
C THR A 357 15.78 -20.99 2.44
N ARG A 358 15.90 -22.27 2.74
CA ARG A 358 17.13 -23.06 2.53
C ARG A 358 17.56 -23.15 1.06
N ASN A 359 16.64 -22.90 0.12
CA ASN A 359 16.94 -22.89 -1.31
C ASN A 359 17.88 -21.76 -1.75
N LEU A 360 18.24 -20.83 -0.85
CA LEU A 360 19.36 -19.92 -1.08
C LEU A 360 20.67 -20.67 -1.31
N GLN A 361 20.83 -21.85 -0.74
CA GLN A 361 21.99 -22.70 -0.98
C GLN A 361 21.98 -23.21 -2.42
N GLY A 362 22.96 -22.75 -3.21
CA GLY A 362 23.10 -23.14 -4.61
C GLY A 362 22.20 -22.37 -5.60
N ALA A 363 21.42 -21.39 -5.13
CA ALA A 363 20.65 -20.52 -6.01
C ALA A 363 21.59 -19.53 -6.75
N ASP A 364 21.37 -19.37 -8.05
CA ASP A 364 22.01 -18.31 -8.81
C ASP A 364 21.30 -16.97 -8.56
N LEU A 365 21.81 -16.21 -7.59
CA LEU A 365 21.27 -14.89 -7.26
C LEU A 365 21.69 -13.81 -8.28
N SER A 366 22.64 -14.09 -9.17
CA SER A 366 23.10 -13.13 -10.19
C SER A 366 22.07 -12.99 -11.32
N GLY A 367 21.30 -14.03 -11.59
CA GLY A 367 20.21 -14.04 -12.58
C GLY A 367 18.90 -13.42 -12.11
N LEU A 368 18.77 -13.00 -10.84
CA LEU A 368 17.57 -12.36 -10.34
C LEU A 368 17.40 -10.92 -10.89
N PRO A 369 16.18 -10.50 -11.23
CA PRO A 369 15.88 -9.09 -11.47
C PRO A 369 16.33 -8.22 -10.30
N VAL A 370 16.80 -7.01 -10.60
CA VAL A 370 17.38 -6.08 -9.59
C VAL A 370 16.44 -5.84 -8.41
N GLY A 371 15.15 -5.64 -8.67
CA GLY A 371 14.14 -5.42 -7.62
C GLY A 371 13.94 -6.64 -6.73
N GLU A 372 13.86 -7.83 -7.31
CA GLU A 372 13.73 -9.08 -6.54
C GLU A 372 14.97 -9.33 -5.67
N LYS A 373 16.16 -9.11 -6.23
CA LYS A 373 17.42 -9.25 -5.49
C LYS A 373 17.46 -8.28 -4.30
N ALA A 374 17.09 -7.01 -4.50
CA ALA A 374 17.08 -6.01 -3.44
C ALA A 374 16.09 -6.35 -2.32
N VAL A 375 14.90 -6.87 -2.66
CA VAL A 375 13.92 -7.33 -1.65
C VAL A 375 14.43 -8.57 -0.91
N LEU A 376 15.05 -9.52 -1.60
CA LEU A 376 15.65 -10.70 -0.98
C LEU A 376 16.75 -10.31 0.02
N GLU A 377 17.65 -9.40 -0.38
CA GLU A 377 18.71 -8.87 0.48
C GLU A 377 18.13 -8.18 1.73
N LEU A 378 17.04 -7.44 1.59
CA LEU A 378 16.37 -6.78 2.70
C LEU A 378 15.73 -7.78 3.67
N VAL A 379 15.05 -8.81 3.15
CA VAL A 379 14.47 -9.91 3.95
C VAL A 379 15.58 -10.68 4.69
N ALA A 380 16.66 -10.97 4.01
CA ALA A 380 17.81 -11.68 4.58
C ALA A 380 18.52 -10.84 5.66
N LEU A 381 18.75 -9.55 5.43
CA LEU A 381 19.26 -8.63 6.44
C LEU A 381 18.40 -8.65 7.70
N ARG A 382 17.08 -8.59 7.52
CA ARG A 382 16.15 -8.58 8.66
C ARG A 382 16.24 -9.86 9.47
N LEU A 383 16.38 -11.03 8.84
CA LEU A 383 16.58 -12.28 9.55
C LEU A 383 17.86 -12.25 10.39
N LEU A 384 18.98 -11.83 9.79
CA LEU A 384 20.27 -11.76 10.48
C LEU A 384 20.22 -10.77 11.66
N CYS A 385 19.62 -9.60 11.46
CA CYS A 385 19.43 -8.60 12.53
C CYS A 385 18.53 -9.12 13.66
N ALA A 386 17.41 -9.78 13.34
CA ALA A 386 16.40 -10.20 14.31
C ALA A 386 16.91 -11.24 15.30
N VAL A 387 17.90 -12.05 14.91
CA VAL A 387 18.50 -13.08 15.75
C VAL A 387 19.84 -12.65 16.39
N ALA A 388 20.34 -11.46 16.06
CA ALA A 388 21.60 -10.93 16.53
C ALA A 388 21.53 -10.45 18.00
N GLN A 389 22.69 -10.06 18.53
CA GLN A 389 22.80 -9.46 19.86
C GLN A 389 22.16 -8.05 19.89
N PRO A 390 21.61 -7.60 21.00
CA PRO A 390 21.15 -6.24 21.16
C PRO A 390 22.27 -5.21 20.98
N TYR A 391 21.92 -4.03 20.49
CA TYR A 391 22.79 -2.86 20.55
C TYR A 391 22.82 -2.32 21.97
N THR A 392 24.00 -2.27 22.61
CA THR A 392 24.14 -1.81 24.00
C THR A 392 25.10 -0.63 24.10
N PHE A 393 24.73 0.35 24.90
CA PHE A 393 25.51 1.56 25.12
C PHE A 393 25.31 2.12 26.55
N ALA A 394 26.29 2.86 27.01
CA ALA A 394 26.16 3.70 28.18
C ALA A 394 25.69 5.10 27.75
N GLU A 395 24.53 5.53 28.21
CA GLU A 395 24.05 6.92 28.07
C GLU A 395 24.46 7.70 29.29
N THR A 396 25.15 8.81 29.05
CA THR A 396 25.49 9.80 30.12
C THR A 396 24.64 11.04 29.86
N ALA A 397 23.75 11.39 30.82
CA ALA A 397 22.99 12.63 30.81
C ALA A 397 23.56 13.56 31.87
N VAL A 398 23.87 14.80 31.51
CA VAL A 398 24.44 15.79 32.40
C VAL A 398 23.50 16.97 32.50
N VAL A 399 23.29 17.45 33.72
CA VAL A 399 22.64 18.72 34.02
C VAL A 399 23.70 19.67 34.59
N VAL A 400 23.82 20.82 33.93
CA VAL A 400 24.76 21.88 34.33
C VAL A 400 23.95 23.11 34.71
N GLU A 401 24.27 23.75 35.80
CA GLU A 401 23.69 25.02 36.21
C GLU A 401 24.63 26.18 35.86
N CYS A 402 24.09 27.22 35.23
CA CYS A 402 24.82 28.46 34.97
C CYS A 402 23.86 29.65 35.10
N ALA A 403 24.24 30.67 35.88
CA ALA A 403 23.43 31.86 36.14
C ALA A 403 22.00 31.53 36.64
N GLY A 404 21.82 30.47 37.42
CA GLY A 404 20.53 30.04 37.98
C GLY A 404 19.61 29.26 37.00
N ALA A 405 20.07 28.96 35.78
CA ALA A 405 19.34 28.17 34.79
C ALA A 405 20.01 26.81 34.57
N GLU A 406 19.19 25.81 34.23
CA GLU A 406 19.66 24.45 33.94
C GLU A 406 19.87 24.23 32.44
N PHE A 407 20.96 23.57 32.09
CA PHE A 407 21.36 23.19 30.74
C PHE A 407 21.66 21.70 30.71
N THR A 408 21.30 21.03 29.64
CA THR A 408 21.43 19.58 29.52
C THR A 408 22.27 19.18 28.32
N ALA A 409 23.02 18.08 28.49
CA ALA A 409 23.63 17.35 27.36
C ALA A 409 23.46 15.85 27.57
N LYS A 410 23.47 15.12 26.44
CA LYS A 410 23.49 13.66 26.44
C LYS A 410 24.61 13.16 25.55
N GLY A 411 25.35 12.18 26.05
CA GLY A 411 26.36 11.46 25.28
C GLY A 411 26.12 9.97 25.30
N ARG A 412 26.71 9.27 24.35
CA ARG A 412 26.62 7.80 24.22
C ARG A 412 28.01 7.23 24.07
N THR A 413 28.28 6.14 24.80
CA THR A 413 29.45 5.29 24.59
C THR A 413 28.98 3.90 24.23
N VAL A 414 29.21 3.49 22.99
CA VAL A 414 28.79 2.18 22.51
C VAL A 414 29.60 1.08 23.18
N LYS A 415 28.94 0.06 23.71
CA LYS A 415 29.54 -1.14 24.30
C LYS A 415 29.53 -2.31 23.31
N ASN A 416 28.41 -2.52 22.64
CA ASN A 416 28.25 -3.56 21.62
C ASN A 416 27.35 -3.05 20.50
N TYR A 417 27.83 -3.06 19.27
CA TYR A 417 27.04 -2.67 18.08
C TYR A 417 25.91 -3.65 17.77
N GLY A 418 26.05 -4.92 18.15
CA GLY A 418 25.02 -5.93 17.97
C GLY A 418 24.43 -5.93 16.55
N TRP A 419 23.10 -5.98 16.45
CA TRP A 419 22.37 -5.99 15.17
C TRP A 419 22.61 -4.74 14.30
N ARG A 420 22.95 -3.58 14.92
CA ARG A 420 23.21 -2.36 14.17
C ARG A 420 24.45 -2.43 13.28
N ALA A 421 25.42 -3.27 13.63
CA ALA A 421 26.59 -3.50 12.76
C ALA A 421 26.19 -4.07 11.39
N LEU A 422 25.24 -5.01 11.36
CA LEU A 422 24.71 -5.61 10.13
C LEU A 422 23.90 -4.58 9.31
N ASP A 423 23.03 -3.83 9.96
CA ASP A 423 22.23 -2.78 9.33
C ASP A 423 23.10 -1.67 8.72
N ALA A 424 24.13 -1.22 9.44
CA ALA A 424 25.08 -0.22 8.96
C ALA A 424 25.89 -0.72 7.75
N ALA A 425 26.35 -1.98 7.78
CA ALA A 425 27.07 -2.57 6.66
C ALA A 425 26.23 -2.66 5.38
N TYR A 426 24.95 -3.04 5.52
CA TYR A 426 24.01 -3.05 4.41
C TYR A 426 23.77 -1.66 3.84
N ARG A 427 23.47 -0.69 4.72
CA ARG A 427 23.19 0.70 4.31
C ARG A 427 24.36 1.39 3.65
N ALA A 428 25.59 1.05 4.05
CA ALA A 428 26.81 1.57 3.40
C ALA A 428 26.91 1.18 1.91
N GLY A 429 26.30 0.05 1.52
CA GLY A 429 26.20 -0.40 0.13
C GLY A 429 25.11 0.28 -0.69
N LEU A 430 24.14 0.95 -0.05
CA LEU A 430 23.01 1.58 -0.72
C LEU A 430 23.39 2.95 -1.30
N LYS A 431 23.11 3.15 -2.59
CA LYS A 431 23.24 4.44 -3.26
C LYS A 431 22.00 5.30 -2.95
N ASN A 432 22.18 6.51 -2.43
CA ASN A 432 21.11 7.53 -2.26
C ASN A 432 20.15 7.39 -1.07
N VAL A 433 20.47 6.63 -0.04
CA VAL A 433 19.72 6.68 1.22
C VAL A 433 20.12 7.95 1.97
N GLU A 434 19.15 8.77 2.40
CA GLU A 434 19.41 9.73 3.47
C GLU A 434 19.82 8.88 4.67
N GLN A 435 21.09 8.99 5.08
CA GLN A 435 21.47 8.52 6.39
C GLN A 435 20.62 9.37 7.35
N ASP A 436 19.60 8.75 7.94
CA ASP A 436 19.00 9.35 9.13
C ASP A 436 20.18 9.77 9.99
N LYS A 437 20.26 11.05 10.34
CA LYS A 437 21.27 11.53 11.26
C LYS A 437 21.01 10.81 12.57
N GLU A 438 21.54 9.59 12.67
CA GLU A 438 21.60 8.95 13.97
C GLU A 438 22.29 9.92 14.92
N PRO A 439 21.81 10.04 16.17
CA PRO A 439 22.51 10.85 17.17
C PRO A 439 23.97 10.40 17.12
N GLU A 440 24.87 11.32 16.80
CA GLU A 440 26.30 11.02 16.81
C GLU A 440 26.64 10.37 18.14
N ASP A 441 27.26 9.18 18.12
CA ASP A 441 27.74 8.49 19.30
C ASP A 441 28.95 9.29 19.87
N LYS A 442 28.66 10.50 20.39
CA LYS A 442 29.64 11.35 21.05
C LYS A 442 29.62 11.03 22.53
N ALA A 443 30.71 10.49 23.03
CA ALA A 443 30.95 10.37 24.45
C ALA A 443 31.11 11.78 25.07
N LEU A 444 30.48 12.01 26.21
CA LEU A 444 30.82 13.17 27.03
C LEU A 444 32.13 12.92 27.76
N PRO A 445 32.92 13.97 28.09
CA PRO A 445 34.09 13.83 28.94
C PRO A 445 33.73 13.27 30.30
N GLU A 446 34.71 12.82 31.06
CA GLU A 446 34.47 12.43 32.45
C GLU A 446 34.12 13.66 33.28
N LEU A 447 32.94 13.64 33.89
CA LEU A 447 32.37 14.72 34.68
C LEU A 447 31.97 14.19 36.05
N SER A 448 32.11 15.05 37.06
CA SER A 448 31.69 14.79 38.43
C SER A 448 30.70 15.86 38.91
N GLU A 449 29.74 15.48 39.73
CA GLU A 449 28.81 16.42 40.37
C GLU A 449 29.58 17.43 41.26
N GLY A 450 29.18 18.69 41.19
CA GLY A 450 29.87 19.80 41.82
C GLY A 450 31.09 20.35 41.08
N GLN A 451 31.49 19.74 39.97
CA GLN A 451 32.60 20.22 39.15
C GLN A 451 32.25 21.53 38.49
N THR A 452 33.10 22.54 38.62
CA THR A 452 32.99 23.82 37.94
C THR A 452 33.73 23.78 36.62
N LEU A 453 33.09 24.23 35.57
CA LEU A 453 33.62 24.25 34.20
C LEU A 453 33.65 25.67 33.66
N PRO A 454 34.79 26.12 33.13
CA PRO A 454 34.88 27.44 32.53
C PRO A 454 34.02 27.50 31.25
N LEU A 455 33.25 28.56 31.11
CA LEU A 455 32.44 28.79 29.93
C LEU A 455 33.31 29.31 28.77
N SER A 456 33.36 28.55 27.67
CA SER A 456 34.07 28.94 26.44
C SER A 456 33.26 29.89 25.57
N GLY A 457 31.94 29.85 25.67
CA GLY A 457 31.03 30.70 24.91
C GLY A 457 29.56 30.41 25.22
N ALA A 458 28.71 31.38 24.88
CA ALA A 458 27.26 31.24 24.96
C ALA A 458 26.61 31.80 23.71
N THR A 459 25.69 31.06 23.10
CA THR A 459 24.97 31.44 21.86
C THR A 459 23.48 31.24 22.02
N VAL A 460 22.68 32.07 21.36
CA VAL A 460 21.24 31.85 21.24
C VAL A 460 20.97 31.24 19.87
N LYS A 461 20.47 30.02 19.85
CA LYS A 461 20.01 29.37 18.64
C LYS A 461 18.53 29.66 18.44
N GLU A 462 18.19 30.25 17.30
CA GLU A 462 16.81 30.46 16.87
C GLU A 462 16.32 29.26 16.06
N GLY A 463 15.15 28.76 16.40
CA GLY A 463 14.44 27.69 15.70
C GLY A 463 13.00 28.08 15.45
N LYS A 464 12.32 27.32 14.59
CA LYS A 464 10.88 27.42 14.37
C LYS A 464 10.29 26.01 14.44
N THR A 465 9.07 25.88 14.96
CA THR A 465 8.31 24.65 14.82
C THR A 465 8.08 24.35 13.36
N THR A 466 8.01 23.09 13.00
CA THR A 466 7.79 22.63 11.61
C THR A 466 6.46 21.88 11.51
N PRO A 467 5.76 21.96 10.38
CA PRO A 467 4.55 21.16 10.19
C PRO A 467 4.89 19.66 10.17
N PRO A 468 3.88 18.80 10.32
CA PRO A 468 4.07 17.38 10.04
C PRO A 468 4.53 17.18 8.60
N LYS A 469 5.21 16.08 8.32
CA LYS A 469 5.65 15.77 6.96
C LYS A 469 4.49 15.21 6.14
N HIS A 470 4.48 15.49 4.82
CA HIS A 470 3.61 14.81 3.88
C HIS A 470 3.74 13.29 4.00
N PHE A 471 2.65 12.56 3.75
CA PHE A 471 2.73 11.11 3.72
C PHE A 471 3.61 10.61 2.57
N THR A 472 4.40 9.58 2.86
CA THR A 472 4.99 8.65 1.91
C THR A 472 4.26 7.31 2.02
N GLU A 473 4.51 6.35 1.14
CA GLU A 473 3.89 5.02 1.30
C GLU A 473 4.31 4.36 2.63
N ASP A 474 5.58 4.50 3.06
CA ASP A 474 6.02 4.03 4.39
C ASP A 474 5.14 4.60 5.52
N THR A 475 5.03 5.92 5.58
CA THR A 475 4.33 6.58 6.70
C THR A 475 2.82 6.41 6.63
N LEU A 476 2.24 6.31 5.42
CA LEU A 476 0.82 6.02 5.25
C LEU A 476 0.48 4.57 5.63
N LEU A 477 1.28 3.59 5.21
CA LEU A 477 1.10 2.19 5.63
C LEU A 477 1.17 2.06 7.16
N SER A 478 2.07 2.81 7.82
CA SER A 478 2.13 2.88 9.28
C SER A 478 0.84 3.48 9.88
N ALA A 479 0.35 4.57 9.30
CA ALA A 479 -0.89 5.20 9.75
C ALA A 479 -2.10 4.28 9.54
N MET A 480 -2.18 3.58 8.41
CA MET A 480 -3.23 2.58 8.16
C MET A 480 -3.18 1.43 9.18
N GLU A 481 -1.99 0.94 9.53
CA GLU A 481 -1.81 -0.14 10.50
C GLU A 481 -2.23 0.25 11.92
N THR A 482 -2.06 1.52 12.28
CA THR A 482 -2.37 2.01 13.62
C THR A 482 -3.72 2.73 13.72
N ALA A 483 -4.41 2.95 12.61
CA ALA A 483 -5.69 3.66 12.57
C ALA A 483 -6.74 3.00 13.48
N GLY A 484 -7.43 3.80 14.29
CA GLY A 484 -8.47 3.36 15.20
C GLY A 484 -8.01 2.59 16.45
N LYS A 485 -6.69 2.43 16.66
CA LYS A 485 -6.19 1.67 17.83
C LYS A 485 -6.58 2.25 19.18
N ASP A 486 -6.66 3.57 19.26
CA ASP A 486 -6.96 4.26 20.52
C ASP A 486 -8.46 4.25 20.85
N ASP A 487 -9.30 3.97 19.86
CA ASP A 487 -10.77 3.98 19.98
C ASP A 487 -11.37 2.57 20.11
N MET A 488 -10.54 1.52 20.05
CA MET A 488 -10.98 0.13 20.16
C MET A 488 -10.82 -0.42 21.58
N PRO A 489 -11.69 -1.36 22.02
CA PRO A 489 -11.49 -2.10 23.25
C PRO A 489 -10.11 -2.78 23.31
N GLU A 490 -9.54 -2.94 24.51
CA GLU A 490 -8.18 -3.50 24.70
C GLU A 490 -8.05 -4.94 24.20
N ASP A 491 -9.16 -5.70 24.23
CA ASP A 491 -9.28 -7.09 23.83
C ASP A 491 -9.64 -7.28 22.34
N ALA A 492 -9.96 -6.19 21.61
CA ALA A 492 -10.25 -6.27 20.20
C ALA A 492 -8.99 -6.52 19.38
N GLU A 493 -9.07 -7.38 18.37
CA GLU A 493 -7.97 -7.62 17.43
C GLU A 493 -7.73 -6.35 16.57
N ARG A 494 -6.67 -5.62 16.89
CA ARG A 494 -6.38 -4.29 16.34
C ARG A 494 -5.71 -4.40 14.97
N LYS A 495 -6.49 -4.54 13.90
CA LYS A 495 -5.97 -4.71 12.53
C LYS A 495 -5.78 -3.42 11.72
N GLY A 496 -6.27 -2.27 12.21
CA GLY A 496 -6.20 -0.99 11.49
C GLY A 496 -7.02 -0.99 10.19
N LEU A 497 -6.64 -0.14 9.24
CA LEU A 497 -7.28 -0.04 7.92
C LEU A 497 -6.69 -1.04 6.93
N GLY A 498 -7.51 -1.98 6.48
CA GLY A 498 -7.11 -3.05 5.56
C GLY A 498 -6.16 -4.07 6.19
N THR A 499 -5.95 -5.15 5.49
CA THR A 499 -4.98 -6.20 5.86
C THR A 499 -3.66 -5.97 5.14
N PRO A 500 -2.54 -6.58 5.58
CA PRO A 500 -1.29 -6.51 4.83
C PRO A 500 -1.44 -6.86 3.35
N ALA A 501 -2.28 -7.86 3.04
CA ALA A 501 -2.53 -8.29 1.66
C ALA A 501 -3.27 -7.26 0.80
N THR A 502 -4.06 -6.37 1.38
CA THR A 502 -4.96 -5.45 0.64
C THR A 502 -4.47 -4.01 0.58
N ARG A 503 -3.63 -3.56 1.52
CA ARG A 503 -3.17 -2.16 1.61
C ARG A 503 -2.52 -1.65 0.33
N ALA A 504 -1.61 -2.44 -0.26
CA ALA A 504 -0.95 -2.07 -1.52
C ALA A 504 -1.96 -1.83 -2.65
N GLY A 505 -2.92 -2.74 -2.83
CA GLY A 505 -3.97 -2.62 -3.84
C GLY A 505 -4.88 -1.39 -3.62
N ILE A 506 -5.14 -1.02 -2.36
CA ILE A 506 -5.90 0.20 -2.02
C ILE A 506 -5.14 1.45 -2.45
N LEU A 507 -3.84 1.53 -2.17
CA LEU A 507 -3.00 2.66 -2.60
C LEU A 507 -2.97 2.77 -4.14
N GLU A 508 -2.75 1.67 -4.85
CA GLU A 508 -2.78 1.66 -6.32
C GLU A 508 -4.17 2.05 -6.86
N LYS A 509 -5.24 1.63 -6.20
CA LYS A 509 -6.61 2.01 -6.59
C LYS A 509 -6.82 3.52 -6.44
N LEU A 510 -6.40 4.12 -5.33
CA LEU A 510 -6.48 5.57 -5.10
C LEU A 510 -5.68 6.35 -6.15
N VAL A 511 -4.50 5.87 -6.53
CA VAL A 511 -3.68 6.48 -7.59
C VAL A 511 -4.33 6.30 -8.97
N SER A 512 -4.77 5.09 -9.32
CA SER A 512 -5.36 4.80 -10.63
C SER A 512 -6.70 5.48 -10.87
N THR A 513 -7.45 5.78 -9.80
CA THR A 513 -8.71 6.55 -9.87
C THR A 513 -8.49 8.06 -9.85
N GLY A 514 -7.25 8.54 -9.71
CA GLY A 514 -6.91 9.96 -9.71
C GLY A 514 -7.20 10.70 -8.41
N PHE A 515 -7.46 9.98 -7.31
CA PHE A 515 -7.59 10.60 -5.99
C PHE A 515 -6.25 10.91 -5.34
N LEU A 516 -5.20 10.14 -5.66
CA LEU A 516 -3.84 10.38 -5.18
C LEU A 516 -2.85 10.55 -6.32
N GLU A 517 -1.88 11.42 -6.08
CA GLU A 517 -0.72 11.62 -6.94
C GLU A 517 0.57 11.29 -6.19
N ARG A 518 1.49 10.57 -6.86
CA ARG A 518 2.85 10.33 -6.38
C ARG A 518 3.75 11.46 -6.85
N LYS A 519 4.06 12.41 -5.97
CA LYS A 519 4.89 13.58 -6.28
C LYS A 519 6.31 13.39 -5.77
N LYS A 520 7.27 13.35 -6.69
CA LYS A 520 8.68 13.26 -6.32
C LYS A 520 9.17 14.57 -5.71
N SER A 521 9.70 14.50 -4.49
CA SER A 521 10.30 15.62 -3.78
C SER A 521 11.70 15.21 -3.30
N LYS A 522 12.75 15.78 -3.89
CA LYS A 522 14.15 15.41 -3.65
C LYS A 522 14.37 13.89 -3.78
N LYS A 523 14.57 13.19 -2.65
CA LYS A 523 14.83 11.74 -2.59
C LYS A 523 13.60 10.91 -2.23
N THR A 524 12.48 11.55 -1.83
CA THR A 524 11.27 10.88 -1.38
C THR A 524 10.13 11.06 -2.37
N VAL A 525 9.19 10.12 -2.39
CA VAL A 525 7.94 10.23 -3.14
C VAL A 525 6.82 10.50 -2.13
N GLN A 526 6.21 11.66 -2.24
CA GLN A 526 5.10 12.10 -1.41
C GLN A 526 3.77 11.71 -2.04
N LEU A 527 2.79 11.38 -1.21
CA LEU A 527 1.42 11.09 -1.60
C LEU A 527 0.58 12.35 -1.39
N MET A 528 0.11 12.91 -2.49
CA MET A 528 -0.68 14.16 -2.48
C MET A 528 -2.12 13.87 -2.88
N PRO A 529 -3.13 14.38 -2.14
CA PRO A 529 -4.51 14.26 -2.56
C PRO A 529 -4.77 15.19 -3.74
N SER A 530 -5.56 14.73 -4.70
CA SER A 530 -6.07 15.59 -5.77
C SER A 530 -7.19 16.51 -5.25
N HIS A 531 -7.57 17.50 -6.06
CA HIS A 531 -8.73 18.35 -5.76
C HIS A 531 -10.01 17.51 -5.56
N ASP A 532 -10.22 16.50 -6.40
CA ASP A 532 -11.37 15.59 -6.28
C ASP A 532 -11.36 14.78 -4.97
N ALA A 533 -10.17 14.41 -4.49
CA ALA A 533 -10.01 13.74 -3.21
C ALA A 533 -10.44 14.62 -2.03
N VAL A 534 -9.97 15.87 -2.01
CA VAL A 534 -10.35 16.85 -0.98
C VAL A 534 -11.86 17.11 -1.04
N SER A 535 -12.40 17.31 -2.25
CA SER A 535 -13.84 17.51 -2.46
C SER A 535 -14.66 16.32 -1.99
N LEU A 536 -14.23 15.09 -2.29
CA LEU A 536 -14.91 13.87 -1.84
C LEU A 536 -14.95 13.80 -0.31
N ILE A 537 -13.81 13.98 0.36
CA ILE A 537 -13.74 13.90 1.82
C ILE A 537 -14.56 15.03 2.47
N THR A 538 -14.66 16.21 1.85
CA THR A 538 -15.48 17.31 2.34
C THR A 538 -16.98 16.96 2.36
N VAL A 539 -17.47 16.19 1.40
CA VAL A 539 -18.89 15.83 1.30
C VAL A 539 -19.24 14.47 1.91
N LEU A 540 -18.27 13.61 2.18
CA LEU A 540 -18.51 12.31 2.80
C LEU A 540 -18.92 12.47 4.28
N PRO A 541 -19.94 11.75 4.77
CA PRO A 541 -20.23 11.71 6.20
C PRO A 541 -19.09 11.07 6.98
N GLU A 542 -18.90 11.53 8.23
CA GLU A 542 -17.82 11.10 9.12
C GLU A 542 -17.73 9.57 9.26
N GLN A 543 -18.88 8.90 9.32
CA GLN A 543 -18.95 7.44 9.40
C GLN A 543 -18.18 6.73 8.28
N LEU A 544 -18.20 7.25 7.04
CA LEU A 544 -17.49 6.68 5.90
C LEU A 544 -16.02 7.14 5.82
N GLN A 545 -15.64 8.14 6.61
CA GLN A 545 -14.26 8.63 6.73
C GLN A 545 -13.50 7.98 7.89
N SER A 546 -14.26 7.46 8.89
CA SER A 546 -13.68 6.93 10.12
C SER A 546 -13.11 5.51 9.94
N PRO A 547 -11.94 5.21 10.50
CA PRO A 547 -11.43 3.83 10.57
C PRO A 547 -12.26 2.93 11.50
N LEU A 548 -13.06 3.50 12.41
CA LEU A 548 -13.86 2.75 13.40
C LEU A 548 -14.85 1.79 12.75
N LEU A 549 -15.49 2.19 11.65
CA LEU A 549 -16.39 1.31 10.90
C LEU A 549 -15.67 0.03 10.45
N THR A 550 -14.44 0.17 9.98
CA THR A 550 -13.62 -0.99 9.57
C THR A 550 -13.27 -1.87 10.76
N ALA A 551 -12.91 -1.26 11.87
CA ALA A 551 -12.54 -1.95 13.09
C ALA A 551 -13.71 -2.73 13.70
N GLU A 552 -14.87 -2.11 13.78
CA GLU A 552 -16.11 -2.76 14.25
C GLU A 552 -16.49 -3.96 13.37
N TRP A 553 -16.40 -3.83 12.06
CA TRP A 553 -16.70 -4.93 11.16
C TRP A 553 -15.74 -6.11 11.34
N GLU A 554 -14.43 -5.85 11.42
CA GLU A 554 -13.46 -6.93 11.62
C GLU A 554 -13.67 -7.65 12.97
N TYR A 555 -14.06 -6.91 14.01
CA TYR A 555 -14.46 -7.51 15.28
C TYR A 555 -15.66 -8.45 15.11
N ARG A 556 -16.76 -7.95 14.51
CA ARG A 556 -17.98 -8.74 14.28
C ARG A 556 -17.77 -9.92 13.32
N LEU A 557 -16.91 -9.77 12.31
CA LEU A 557 -16.51 -10.89 11.44
C LEU A 557 -15.72 -11.95 12.22
N GLY A 558 -14.92 -11.55 13.20
CA GLY A 558 -14.29 -12.49 14.14
C GLY A 558 -15.31 -13.23 15.01
N GLU A 559 -16.39 -12.58 15.45
CA GLU A 559 -17.50 -13.24 16.17
C GLU A 559 -18.22 -14.28 15.29
N ILE A 560 -18.44 -13.98 13.98
CA ILE A 560 -19.01 -14.95 13.02
C ILE A 560 -18.08 -16.17 12.88
N GLU A 561 -16.78 -15.93 12.75
CA GLU A 561 -15.80 -17.00 12.61
C GLU A 561 -15.79 -17.96 13.82
N ARG A 562 -16.01 -17.42 15.02
CA ARG A 562 -16.12 -18.20 16.26
C ARG A 562 -17.53 -18.78 16.52
N GLY A 563 -18.52 -18.45 15.66
CA GLY A 563 -19.91 -18.89 15.84
C GLY A 563 -20.68 -18.12 16.94
N GLU A 564 -20.18 -16.96 17.36
CA GLU A 564 -20.76 -16.10 18.40
C GLU A 564 -21.80 -15.11 17.84
N LEU A 565 -21.73 -14.80 16.54
CA LEU A 565 -22.67 -13.94 15.82
C LEU A 565 -23.19 -14.65 14.57
N ALA A 566 -24.50 -14.57 14.33
CA ALA A 566 -25.08 -15.08 13.08
C ALA A 566 -24.73 -14.18 11.88
N PRO A 567 -24.37 -14.75 10.71
CA PRO A 567 -24.11 -14.01 9.49
C PRO A 567 -25.24 -13.03 9.10
N GLU A 568 -26.49 -13.46 9.30
CA GLU A 568 -27.70 -12.70 8.98
C GLU A 568 -27.82 -11.42 9.80
N ASP A 569 -27.45 -11.46 11.09
CA ASP A 569 -27.50 -10.30 11.99
C ASP A 569 -26.47 -9.24 11.59
N PHE A 570 -25.28 -9.68 11.18
CA PHE A 570 -24.26 -8.79 10.65
C PHE A 570 -24.77 -8.10 9.36
N MET A 571 -25.28 -8.88 8.40
CA MET A 571 -25.77 -8.36 7.12
C MET A 571 -27.01 -7.45 7.28
N ALA A 572 -27.87 -7.74 8.26
CA ALA A 572 -29.02 -6.89 8.60
C ALA A 572 -28.53 -5.51 9.10
N GLY A 573 -27.50 -5.46 9.94
CA GLY A 573 -26.89 -4.21 10.39
C GLY A 573 -26.32 -3.37 9.22
N ILE A 574 -25.64 -4.01 8.26
CA ILE A 574 -25.11 -3.33 7.06
C ILE A 574 -26.27 -2.75 6.21
N SER A 575 -27.31 -3.55 6.02
CA SER A 575 -28.50 -3.13 5.24
C SER A 575 -29.23 -1.95 5.90
N ALA A 576 -29.36 -1.95 7.23
CA ALA A 576 -29.94 -0.85 7.99
C ALA A 576 -29.12 0.43 7.85
N MET A 577 -27.81 0.35 8.02
CA MET A 577 -26.89 1.48 7.83
C MET A 577 -27.02 2.10 6.42
N LEU A 578 -27.11 1.28 5.37
CA LEU A 578 -27.23 1.78 4.00
C LEU A 578 -28.61 2.41 3.73
N LYS A 579 -29.68 1.85 4.29
CA LYS A 579 -31.03 2.47 4.21
C LYS A 579 -31.03 3.83 4.88
N GLU A 580 -30.42 3.95 6.05
CA GLU A 580 -30.28 5.21 6.76
C GLU A 580 -29.43 6.21 5.95
N LEU A 581 -28.25 5.81 5.45
CA LEU A 581 -27.38 6.64 4.63
C LEU A 581 -28.12 7.20 3.42
N VAL A 582 -28.79 6.35 2.64
CA VAL A 582 -29.54 6.78 1.44
C VAL A 582 -30.75 7.65 1.79
N GLY A 583 -31.46 7.31 2.87
CA GLY A 583 -32.68 8.04 3.27
C GLY A 583 -32.41 9.37 3.93
N THR A 584 -31.26 9.59 4.53
CA THR A 584 -30.95 10.81 5.30
C THR A 584 -29.95 11.73 4.60
N TYR A 585 -29.06 11.21 3.78
CA TYR A 585 -28.04 12.03 3.14
C TYR A 585 -28.62 12.87 1.99
N GLN A 586 -28.33 14.17 2.03
CA GLN A 586 -28.66 15.12 0.97
C GLN A 586 -27.41 15.83 0.50
N ALA A 587 -27.36 16.16 -0.80
CA ALA A 587 -26.26 16.96 -1.34
C ALA A 587 -26.11 18.28 -0.57
N ILE A 588 -24.89 18.59 -0.17
CA ILE A 588 -24.58 19.81 0.59
C ILE A 588 -24.76 21.01 -0.34
N LYS A 589 -25.63 21.93 0.01
CA LYS A 589 -25.88 23.16 -0.78
C LYS A 589 -24.62 24.02 -0.88
N GLY A 590 -24.34 24.55 -2.06
CA GLY A 590 -23.19 25.41 -2.30
C GLY A 590 -21.88 24.63 -2.52
N THR A 591 -21.95 23.32 -2.77
CA THR A 591 -20.77 22.47 -3.08
C THR A 591 -20.64 22.15 -4.56
N GLU A 592 -21.46 22.73 -5.43
CA GLU A 592 -21.48 22.47 -6.87
C GLU A 592 -20.14 22.79 -7.54
N TYR A 593 -19.37 23.72 -6.98
CA TYR A 593 -18.03 24.07 -7.45
C TYR A 593 -16.92 23.09 -7.01
N LEU A 594 -17.18 22.25 -6.00
CA LEU A 594 -16.16 21.31 -5.47
C LEU A 594 -15.79 20.27 -6.50
N PHE A 595 -16.73 19.86 -7.35
CA PHE A 595 -16.48 18.90 -8.41
C PHE A 595 -16.49 19.64 -9.76
N SER A 596 -15.55 20.57 -9.93
CA SER A 596 -15.32 21.25 -11.21
C SER A 596 -15.29 20.24 -12.36
N PRO A 597 -15.73 20.62 -13.58
CA PRO A 597 -15.81 19.67 -14.69
C PRO A 597 -14.49 18.93 -14.85
N SER A 598 -14.56 17.60 -14.92
CA SER A 598 -13.43 16.67 -14.97
C SER A 598 -12.53 16.86 -16.19
N HIS A 599 -12.81 17.87 -17.00
CA HIS A 599 -12.21 18.01 -18.30
C HIS A 599 -11.59 19.41 -18.42
N GLU A 600 -10.32 19.42 -18.80
CA GLU A 600 -9.63 20.66 -19.03
C GLU A 600 -10.26 21.40 -20.21
N VAL A 601 -10.75 22.59 -19.95
CA VAL A 601 -11.34 23.45 -20.98
C VAL A 601 -10.23 23.91 -21.92
N VAL A 602 -10.36 23.59 -23.20
CA VAL A 602 -9.37 23.89 -24.25
C VAL A 602 -9.75 25.10 -25.09
N GLY A 603 -10.97 25.61 -24.97
CA GLY A 603 -11.43 26.81 -25.70
C GLY A 603 -12.95 26.94 -25.72
N LYS A 604 -13.43 27.91 -26.52
CA LYS A 604 -14.86 28.16 -26.73
C LYS A 604 -15.36 27.45 -27.98
N CYS A 605 -16.59 26.92 -27.90
CA CYS A 605 -17.22 26.24 -29.01
C CYS A 605 -17.55 27.22 -30.16
N PRO A 606 -17.14 26.94 -31.40
CA PRO A 606 -17.45 27.83 -32.51
C PRO A 606 -18.94 27.87 -32.88
N ARG A 607 -19.75 26.89 -32.45
CA ARG A 607 -21.18 26.81 -32.73
C ARG A 607 -22.04 27.55 -31.71
N CYS A 608 -21.76 27.42 -30.43
CA CYS A 608 -22.63 27.92 -29.38
C CYS A 608 -21.92 28.83 -28.35
N GLY A 609 -20.61 29.00 -28.45
CA GLY A 609 -19.82 29.80 -27.49
C GLY A 609 -19.58 29.11 -26.15
N GLY A 610 -20.16 27.93 -25.91
CA GLY A 610 -19.93 27.14 -24.70
C GLY A 610 -18.50 26.63 -24.57
N GLU A 611 -18.17 26.04 -23.46
CA GLU A 611 -16.84 25.50 -23.23
C GLU A 611 -16.60 24.18 -24.00
N VAL A 612 -15.42 24.02 -24.57
CA VAL A 612 -14.97 22.75 -25.16
C VAL A 612 -13.91 22.15 -24.25
N ALA A 613 -14.10 20.93 -23.82
CA ALA A 613 -13.21 20.23 -22.93
C ALA A 613 -12.56 19.01 -23.58
N GLU A 614 -11.32 18.70 -23.18
CA GLU A 614 -10.61 17.49 -23.59
C GLU A 614 -11.13 16.29 -22.83
N MET A 615 -11.50 15.23 -23.56
CA MET A 615 -11.89 13.92 -23.03
C MET A 615 -11.00 12.83 -23.61
N GLN A 616 -11.14 11.61 -23.10
CA GLN A 616 -10.37 10.45 -23.54
C GLN A 616 -10.44 10.22 -25.06
N LYS A 617 -11.65 10.34 -25.65
CA LYS A 617 -11.91 10.04 -27.06
C LYS A 617 -11.82 11.26 -27.99
N GLY A 618 -11.76 12.49 -27.46
CA GLY A 618 -11.80 13.71 -28.27
C GLY A 618 -12.00 14.98 -27.45
N PHE A 619 -12.37 16.04 -28.14
CA PHE A 619 -12.68 17.35 -27.57
C PHE A 619 -14.15 17.68 -27.83
N PHE A 620 -14.93 17.91 -26.79
CA PHE A 620 -16.39 18.01 -26.87
C PHE A 620 -16.90 19.29 -26.22
N CYS A 621 -17.90 19.89 -26.86
CA CYS A 621 -18.62 20.98 -26.23
C CYS A 621 -19.41 20.50 -25.02
N GLN A 622 -19.33 21.25 -23.93
CA GLN A 622 -20.00 20.91 -22.65
C GLN A 622 -21.44 21.42 -22.59
N THR A 623 -21.89 22.19 -23.57
CA THR A 623 -23.29 22.61 -23.67
C THR A 623 -24.16 21.44 -24.09
N GLU A 624 -25.13 21.06 -23.29
CA GLU A 624 -25.95 19.83 -23.47
C GLU A 624 -26.66 19.77 -24.85
N SER A 625 -27.13 20.88 -25.35
CA SER A 625 -27.78 20.98 -26.65
C SER A 625 -26.82 21.02 -27.84
N CYS A 626 -25.52 21.19 -27.62
CA CYS A 626 -24.51 21.35 -28.67
C CYS A 626 -23.72 20.07 -28.91
N LYS A 627 -23.72 19.59 -30.14
CA LYS A 627 -23.02 18.35 -30.54
C LYS A 627 -21.66 18.58 -31.20
N PHE A 628 -21.03 19.75 -30.98
CA PHE A 628 -19.69 20.00 -31.52
C PHE A 628 -18.65 19.05 -30.90
N ALA A 629 -17.88 18.37 -31.75
CA ALA A 629 -16.87 17.41 -31.34
C ALA A 629 -15.69 17.36 -32.31
N ILE A 630 -14.47 17.30 -31.80
CA ILE A 630 -13.25 16.94 -32.52
C ILE A 630 -12.73 15.63 -31.96
N TRP A 631 -12.84 14.57 -32.71
CA TRP A 631 -12.45 13.21 -32.29
C TRP A 631 -10.96 12.98 -32.45
N LYS A 632 -10.28 12.34 -31.47
CA LYS A 632 -8.85 12.00 -31.57
C LYS A 632 -8.56 10.95 -32.65
N ASN A 633 -9.55 10.08 -32.96
CA ASN A 633 -9.49 9.09 -34.02
C ASN A 633 -10.21 9.58 -35.33
N ASN A 634 -10.19 10.87 -35.59
CA ASN A 634 -10.77 11.43 -36.81
C ASN A 634 -9.98 10.97 -38.04
N LYS A 635 -10.67 10.43 -39.06
CA LYS A 635 -10.05 9.90 -40.29
C LYS A 635 -9.18 10.90 -41.02
N TRP A 636 -9.52 12.18 -41.03
CA TRP A 636 -8.71 13.20 -41.68
C TRP A 636 -7.33 13.32 -41.04
N TRP A 637 -7.26 13.28 -39.70
CA TRP A 637 -6.02 13.30 -38.94
C TRP A 637 -5.24 11.99 -39.09
N GLU A 638 -5.91 10.85 -39.10
CA GLU A 638 -5.29 9.52 -39.33
C GLU A 638 -4.59 9.46 -40.70
N MET A 639 -5.24 9.93 -41.79
CA MET A 639 -4.63 10.03 -43.14
C MET A 639 -3.40 10.95 -43.17
N LYS A 640 -3.25 11.84 -42.21
CA LYS A 640 -2.08 12.72 -42.06
C LYS A 640 -1.03 12.16 -41.09
N HIS A 641 -1.21 10.95 -40.61
CA HIS A 641 -0.39 10.29 -39.58
C HIS A 641 -0.19 11.16 -38.34
N LYS A 642 -1.23 11.91 -37.93
CA LYS A 642 -1.27 12.82 -36.79
C LYS A 642 -2.55 12.61 -35.99
N GLN A 643 -2.52 13.10 -34.76
CA GLN A 643 -3.71 13.21 -33.92
C GLN A 643 -3.89 14.67 -33.49
N PRO A 644 -5.14 15.15 -33.33
CA PRO A 644 -5.39 16.48 -32.80
C PRO A 644 -4.96 16.49 -31.32
N THR A 645 -3.85 17.18 -31.02
CA THR A 645 -3.38 17.40 -29.65
C THR A 645 -4.12 18.58 -29.02
N LYS A 646 -4.08 18.70 -27.71
CA LYS A 646 -4.64 19.84 -26.98
C LYS A 646 -4.17 21.18 -27.56
N ALA A 647 -2.86 21.34 -27.80
CA ALA A 647 -2.30 22.57 -28.35
C ALA A 647 -2.87 22.92 -29.74
N ILE A 648 -3.00 21.91 -30.59
CA ILE A 648 -3.61 22.08 -31.93
C ILE A 648 -5.07 22.49 -31.80
N VAL A 649 -5.85 21.80 -30.96
CA VAL A 649 -7.28 22.10 -30.78
C VAL A 649 -7.50 23.46 -30.14
N THR A 650 -6.70 23.84 -29.15
CA THR A 650 -6.75 25.19 -28.55
C THR A 650 -6.54 26.27 -29.61
N ALA A 651 -5.56 26.12 -30.50
CA ALA A 651 -5.31 27.07 -31.59
C ALA A 651 -6.49 27.06 -32.61
N LEU A 652 -7.02 25.91 -32.99
CA LEU A 652 -8.17 25.78 -33.87
C LEU A 652 -9.43 26.46 -33.31
N LEU A 653 -9.69 26.31 -32.00
CA LEU A 653 -10.85 26.93 -31.34
C LEU A 653 -10.68 28.44 -31.16
N LYS A 654 -9.45 28.89 -30.90
CA LYS A 654 -9.15 30.31 -30.65
C LYS A 654 -9.08 31.13 -31.95
N ASP A 655 -8.30 30.62 -32.91
CA ASP A 655 -7.89 31.39 -34.10
C ASP A 655 -8.50 30.83 -35.39
N GLY A 656 -9.31 29.76 -35.32
CA GLY A 656 -9.85 29.01 -36.44
C GLY A 656 -8.81 28.22 -37.21
N ARG A 657 -7.52 28.33 -36.86
CA ARG A 657 -6.38 27.74 -37.57
C ARG A 657 -5.26 27.32 -36.63
N ALA A 658 -4.48 26.33 -37.01
CA ALA A 658 -3.32 25.83 -36.26
C ALA A 658 -2.18 25.47 -37.23
N HIS A 659 -0.96 25.93 -36.99
CA HIS A 659 0.22 25.49 -37.73
C HIS A 659 0.66 24.10 -37.22
N VAL A 660 0.68 23.11 -38.11
CA VAL A 660 0.99 21.70 -37.74
C VAL A 660 2.20 21.24 -38.57
N ARG A 661 3.21 20.76 -37.84
CA ARG A 661 4.44 20.24 -38.46
C ARG A 661 4.37 18.75 -38.70
N GLY A 662 5.00 18.28 -39.77
CA GLY A 662 5.18 16.87 -40.06
C GLY A 662 3.87 16.13 -40.41
N LEU A 663 2.95 16.75 -41.12
CA LEU A 663 1.79 16.11 -41.71
C LEU A 663 2.24 15.19 -42.85
N TYR A 664 1.65 14.00 -42.96
CA TYR A 664 1.99 13.02 -43.98
C TYR A 664 1.19 13.24 -45.27
N SER A 665 1.86 13.10 -46.43
CA SER A 665 1.24 13.16 -47.73
C SER A 665 1.29 11.78 -48.38
N GLU A 666 0.14 11.12 -48.55
CA GLU A 666 0.03 9.86 -49.25
C GLU A 666 0.51 9.95 -50.71
N LYS A 667 0.29 11.10 -51.36
CA LYS A 667 0.68 11.34 -52.75
C LYS A 667 2.20 11.36 -52.98
N THR A 668 2.97 11.83 -52.01
CA THR A 668 4.43 12.01 -52.15
C THR A 668 5.23 11.10 -51.25
N GLY A 669 4.62 10.43 -50.28
CA GLY A 669 5.27 9.61 -49.24
C GLY A 669 6.15 10.41 -48.26
N LYS A 670 6.03 11.74 -48.25
CA LYS A 670 6.87 12.65 -47.43
C LYS A 670 6.05 13.42 -46.40
N THR A 671 6.70 13.87 -45.38
CA THR A 671 6.10 14.79 -44.40
C THR A 671 6.27 16.24 -44.83
N TYR A 672 5.31 17.10 -44.48
CA TYR A 672 5.30 18.54 -44.76
C TYR A 672 4.65 19.30 -43.60
N ASP A 673 4.91 20.58 -43.54
CA ASP A 673 4.29 21.52 -42.59
C ASP A 673 3.20 22.33 -43.31
N ALA A 674 2.05 22.50 -42.64
CA ALA A 674 0.97 23.33 -43.20
C ALA A 674 0.08 23.90 -42.07
N THR A 675 -0.67 24.94 -42.42
CA THR A 675 -1.72 25.47 -41.56
C THR A 675 -3.00 24.66 -41.75
N VAL A 676 -3.50 24.04 -40.67
CA VAL A 676 -4.78 23.39 -40.63
C VAL A 676 -5.85 24.40 -40.22
N VAL A 677 -6.92 24.47 -40.98
CA VAL A 677 -8.07 25.36 -40.71
C VAL A 677 -9.28 24.52 -40.34
N LEU A 678 -9.95 24.89 -39.26
CA LEU A 678 -11.22 24.30 -38.86
C LEU A 678 -12.33 24.75 -39.80
N ALA A 679 -12.96 23.81 -40.48
CA ALA A 679 -14.06 24.01 -41.42
C ALA A 679 -15.31 23.29 -40.86
N ASP A 680 -15.93 23.89 -39.86
CA ASP A 680 -17.13 23.35 -39.24
C ASP A 680 -18.37 23.61 -40.17
N ASP A 681 -19.12 22.54 -40.48
CA ASP A 681 -20.33 22.63 -41.29
C ASP A 681 -21.64 22.64 -40.50
N GLY A 682 -21.52 22.74 -39.16
CA GLY A 682 -22.66 22.68 -38.25
C GLY A 682 -23.03 21.24 -37.84
N GLN A 683 -22.65 20.23 -38.59
CA GLN A 683 -22.83 18.83 -38.25
C GLN A 683 -21.51 18.16 -37.86
N TYR A 684 -20.45 18.40 -38.64
CA TYR A 684 -19.13 17.79 -38.42
C TYR A 684 -18.02 18.86 -38.38
N ALA A 685 -17.07 18.69 -37.49
CA ALA A 685 -15.83 19.47 -37.46
C ALA A 685 -14.88 18.90 -38.55
N ASN A 686 -14.81 19.56 -39.68
CA ASN A 686 -13.95 19.22 -40.80
C ASN A 686 -12.66 20.07 -40.79
N PHE A 687 -11.65 19.65 -41.54
CA PHE A 687 -10.34 20.31 -41.58
C PHE A 687 -9.88 20.54 -43.03
N LYS A 688 -9.29 21.70 -43.27
CA LYS A 688 -8.71 22.05 -44.58
C LYS A 688 -7.24 22.46 -44.36
N LEU A 689 -6.44 22.34 -45.44
CA LEU A 689 -5.05 22.77 -45.46
C LEU A 689 -4.93 24.12 -46.15
N GLU A 690 -4.23 25.06 -45.50
CA GLU A 690 -3.71 26.25 -46.12
C GLU A 690 -2.18 26.14 -46.18
N PHE A 691 -1.63 26.35 -47.38
CA PHE A 691 -0.18 26.41 -47.56
C PHE A 691 0.26 27.86 -47.61
N ASP A 692 1.29 28.22 -46.86
CA ASP A 692 1.90 29.54 -46.96
C ASP A 692 2.40 29.73 -48.39
N GLN A 693 1.91 30.75 -49.07
CA GLN A 693 2.47 31.14 -50.34
C GLN A 693 3.90 31.61 -50.06
N GLN A 694 4.87 30.78 -50.40
CA GLN A 694 6.26 31.26 -50.48
C GLN A 694 6.27 32.46 -51.39
N LYS A 695 6.51 33.67 -50.87
CA LYS A 695 6.90 34.82 -51.68
C LYS A 695 8.12 34.39 -52.48
N GLY A 696 7.90 34.17 -53.77
CA GLY A 696 8.94 33.84 -54.68
C GLY A 696 10.03 34.91 -54.67
N GLY A 697 11.11 34.61 -53.97
CA GLY A 697 12.38 35.31 -54.13
C GLY A 697 12.99 34.87 -55.45
N LYS A 698 12.94 35.75 -56.46
CA LYS A 698 13.77 35.61 -57.66
C LYS A 698 15.24 35.62 -57.23
N ARG A 699 15.91 34.58 -57.50
CA ARG A 699 17.20 34.20 -58.04
C ARG A 699 17.81 33.07 -57.27
#